data_39c562f22e351d531e1bd72afb9a9102
#
_entry.id   39c562f22e351d531e1bd72afb9a9102
#
_cell.length_a   1.000
_cell.length_b   1.000
_cell.length_c   1.000
_cell.angle_alpha   90.00
_cell.angle_beta   90.00
_cell.angle_gamma   90.00
#
_symmetry.space_group_name_H-M   'P 1'
#
loop_
_entity.id
_entity.type
_entity.pdbx_description
1 polymer ?
#
loop_
_entity_poly.entity_id
_entity_poly.type
_entity_poly.pdbx_seq_one_letter_code
_entity_poly.pdbx_strand_id
1 'polypeptide(L)'
;MSIPGNLLNSVTESMDPVIWGWTAKLNCTVSKGGGGRNGDGCLLVKSVASGEMQARTAASYPITAGTTYYTFADASGATVPERIGIRWLNSAGTEISITWSLTTAAASASWHRISVAGVAPVGATQAQVLLSSTPAAPNVISYYENVYLGLPIRSVGNLFGFNTESIEVDASGWTADTNCSVARQVPVVSWAVDWYYAGGHVMAATVTANGNATMRTTERPTVTPGAEYVGYIYLNPPTSGSTVWVELRFYDASNVQIQATKATLAPPGTGYYRQIFSDFAPSNAATCGLTIGIDGATAGQIVRVETAVVRAASAIMADTVIPYTNGSFEQSTGGWTVASGVATVARSTPWGTGGYIGNYGLAVSSSTATSSTWRSGMWAVPSAPGLNWRAQVVCKLNAGSWTTVTVKIRWYDASNADLGASTGTAYALPGGSWFGMTTDAVAPANTAKAAVEVVGVAGGASSSLWMDAAALWQVQPLTAVVEHDDDGYATVTLRELTAGQLISLYRVTQDGTRTLIRGQNGLIDRDPIATDILIVEDHEAPLNTLIYYYVELYTAAGVLASTRNSSTLSIDLADINMAWLKDPGYPTRNLQVMVQRAPDWQRPIEQAAFVVRGRRNKIVLSGARQGLEGDLTIFTRTDQERAALHQLLSSGNVLLWQAVPGMGVADMYVNVGAVTEARLGGLAQEPWRVWTLPLTEADMPTETGVNGASDRTWQDVLSEFSTWQAVLDAYATWEDVLLNRRK
;
A
#
# COMPACT_ATOMS: atom_id res chain seq x y z
N MET A 1 11.73 20.30 -12.04
CA MET A 1 10.91 19.11 -12.43
C MET A 1 9.54 19.62 -12.80
N SER A 2 8.98 19.16 -13.93
CA SER A 2 7.63 19.57 -14.35
C SER A 2 6.57 19.04 -13.39
N ILE A 3 5.49 19.80 -13.20
CA ILE A 3 4.35 19.38 -12.36
C ILE A 3 3.69 18.16 -13.01
N PRO A 4 3.53 17.03 -12.30
CA PRO A 4 2.93 15.83 -12.88
C PRO A 4 1.53 16.09 -13.44
N GLY A 5 1.24 15.58 -14.65
CA GLY A 5 -0.04 15.77 -15.33
C GLY A 5 -0.23 17.11 -16.02
N ASN A 6 0.77 18.00 -15.98
CA ASN A 6 0.71 19.28 -16.69
C ASN A 6 0.75 19.06 -18.21
N LEU A 7 -0.20 19.63 -18.94
CA LEU A 7 -0.19 19.63 -20.41
C LEU A 7 0.84 20.61 -20.97
N LEU A 8 1.25 21.62 -20.18
CA LEU A 8 2.30 22.54 -20.54
C LEU A 8 3.66 21.84 -20.47
N ASN A 9 4.54 22.15 -21.39
CA ASN A 9 5.93 21.71 -21.27
C ASN A 9 6.66 22.51 -20.18
N SER A 10 7.80 22.00 -19.70
CA SER A 10 8.55 22.59 -18.58
C SER A 10 8.94 24.06 -18.81
N VAL A 11 9.27 24.45 -20.06
CA VAL A 11 9.63 25.84 -20.39
C VAL A 11 8.42 26.78 -20.30
N THR A 12 7.23 26.33 -20.71
CA THR A 12 5.99 27.09 -20.59
C THR A 12 5.51 27.17 -19.15
N GLU A 13 5.73 26.11 -18.37
CA GLU A 13 5.37 26.01 -16.95
C GLU A 13 6.24 26.94 -16.09
N SER A 14 7.59 26.86 -16.21
CA SER A 14 8.53 27.54 -15.34
C SER A 14 9.08 28.86 -15.89
N MET A 15 8.87 29.16 -17.19
CA MET A 15 9.48 30.29 -17.90
C MET A 15 11.01 30.25 -17.95
N ASP A 16 11.56 29.07 -17.77
CA ASP A 16 13.00 28.83 -17.81
C ASP A 16 13.44 27.84 -18.89
N PRO A 17 14.51 28.08 -19.60
CA PRO A 17 15.36 29.28 -19.57
C PRO A 17 14.79 30.49 -20.34
N VAL A 18 13.67 30.31 -21.02
CA VAL A 18 13.05 31.31 -21.92
C VAL A 18 11.52 31.29 -21.79
N ILE A 19 10.86 32.37 -22.27
CA ILE A 19 9.40 32.53 -22.22
C ILE A 19 8.70 32.20 -23.54
N TRP A 20 9.29 31.41 -24.44
CA TRP A 20 8.73 31.14 -25.79
C TRP A 20 7.34 30.47 -25.76
N GLY A 21 6.98 29.87 -24.65
CA GLY A 21 5.64 29.31 -24.44
C GLY A 21 4.56 30.37 -24.24
N TRP A 22 4.89 31.66 -24.16
CA TRP A 22 3.94 32.74 -23.85
C TRP A 22 3.96 33.83 -24.90
N THR A 23 2.79 34.47 -25.13
CA THR A 23 2.64 35.58 -26.07
C THR A 23 1.62 36.59 -25.56
N ALA A 24 1.78 37.85 -25.94
CA ALA A 24 0.79 38.88 -25.69
C ALA A 24 -0.53 38.60 -26.45
N LYS A 25 -1.66 38.77 -25.80
CA LYS A 25 -2.98 38.68 -26.44
C LYS A 25 -3.67 40.03 -26.54
N LEU A 26 -3.64 40.82 -25.49
CA LEU A 26 -4.35 42.11 -25.42
C LEU A 26 -3.56 43.08 -24.54
N ASN A 27 -3.34 44.29 -25.04
CA ASN A 27 -2.83 45.48 -24.30
C ASN A 27 -1.61 45.18 -23.39
N CYS A 28 -0.69 44.34 -23.81
CA CYS A 28 0.51 44.03 -23.03
C CYS A 28 1.70 43.68 -23.91
N THR A 29 2.89 43.73 -23.31
CA THR A 29 4.10 43.06 -23.77
C THR A 29 4.49 41.97 -22.78
N VAL A 30 5.14 40.92 -23.24
CA VAL A 30 5.66 39.83 -22.42
C VAL A 30 7.17 39.76 -22.53
N SER A 31 7.85 39.56 -21.43
CA SER A 31 9.32 39.39 -21.38
C SER A 31 9.68 38.48 -20.20
N LYS A 32 10.92 37.99 -20.17
CA LYS A 32 11.43 37.25 -19.01
C LYS A 32 11.78 38.25 -17.90
N GLY A 33 11.18 38.01 -16.71
CA GLY A 33 11.58 38.68 -15.47
C GLY A 33 12.63 37.85 -14.72
N GLY A 34 13.41 38.52 -13.88
CA GLY A 34 14.32 37.85 -12.93
C GLY A 34 13.67 37.72 -11.54
N GLY A 35 14.14 36.78 -10.72
CA GLY A 35 13.71 36.66 -9.33
C GLY A 35 12.30 36.07 -9.18
N GLY A 36 11.98 35.04 -9.93
CA GLY A 36 10.74 34.26 -9.77
C GLY A 36 10.54 33.71 -8.36
N ARG A 37 9.44 33.04 -8.12
CA ARG A 37 9.13 32.43 -6.80
C ARG A 37 10.24 31.51 -6.32
N ASN A 38 10.83 30.76 -7.23
CA ASN A 38 11.93 29.82 -6.95
C ASN A 38 13.33 30.44 -7.04
N GLY A 39 13.42 31.77 -7.29
CA GLY A 39 14.68 32.50 -7.39
C GLY A 39 15.34 32.47 -8.78
N ASP A 40 14.65 31.91 -9.78
CA ASP A 40 15.05 31.79 -11.19
C ASP A 40 14.32 32.81 -12.09
N GLY A 41 13.66 32.43 -13.17
CA GLY A 41 12.94 33.34 -14.06
C GLY A 41 11.44 33.28 -13.86
N CYS A 42 10.75 34.32 -14.31
CA CYS A 42 9.28 34.37 -14.34
C CYS A 42 8.81 35.09 -15.62
N LEU A 43 7.50 34.98 -15.91
CA LEU A 43 6.85 35.75 -16.95
C LEU A 43 6.56 37.17 -16.45
N LEU A 44 7.12 38.19 -17.07
CA LEU A 44 6.77 39.58 -16.85
C LEU A 44 5.73 40.00 -17.90
N VAL A 45 4.54 40.40 -17.46
CA VAL A 45 3.49 40.96 -18.31
C VAL A 45 3.33 42.43 -17.98
N LYS A 46 3.54 43.32 -18.99
CA LYS A 46 3.57 44.75 -18.82
C LYS A 46 2.52 45.42 -19.69
N SER A 47 1.66 46.28 -19.11
CA SER A 47 0.65 47.01 -19.83
C SER A 47 1.20 48.02 -20.80
N VAL A 48 0.52 48.18 -21.96
CA VAL A 48 0.86 49.18 -22.99
C VAL A 48 -0.01 50.44 -22.77
N ALA A 49 -1.23 50.28 -22.34
CA ALA A 49 -2.19 51.37 -22.05
C ALA A 49 -3.04 51.03 -20.82
N SER A 50 -3.87 51.97 -20.38
CA SER A 50 -4.94 51.69 -19.43
C SER A 50 -5.94 50.68 -20.00
N GLY A 51 -6.51 49.84 -19.16
CA GLY A 51 -7.48 48.78 -19.53
C GLY A 51 -6.97 47.36 -19.31
N GLU A 52 -7.80 46.42 -19.59
CA GLU A 52 -7.45 44.98 -19.40
C GLU A 52 -6.25 44.61 -20.26
N MET A 53 -5.27 43.95 -19.64
CA MET A 53 -4.16 43.31 -20.31
C MET A 53 -4.27 41.80 -20.21
N GLN A 54 -3.89 41.09 -21.28
CA GLN A 54 -3.94 39.60 -21.31
C GLN A 54 -2.70 39.04 -21.99
N ALA A 55 -2.02 38.09 -21.30
CA ALA A 55 -1.07 37.17 -21.88
C ALA A 55 -1.72 35.78 -22.03
N ARG A 56 -1.24 35.00 -23.01
CA ARG A 56 -1.72 33.62 -23.22
C ARG A 56 -0.58 32.68 -23.55
N THR A 57 -0.82 31.39 -23.40
CA THR A 57 0.07 30.39 -23.97
C THR A 57 0.16 30.52 -25.48
N ALA A 58 1.37 30.42 -26.06
CA ALA A 58 1.59 30.51 -27.49
C ALA A 58 0.97 29.30 -28.22
N ALA A 59 1.16 28.11 -27.68
CA ALA A 59 0.52 26.89 -28.14
C ALA A 59 -0.88 26.72 -27.54
N SER A 60 -1.70 25.93 -28.21
CA SER A 60 -2.94 25.36 -27.64
C SER A 60 -2.73 23.86 -27.36
N TYR A 61 -3.38 23.36 -26.32
CA TYR A 61 -3.18 22.02 -25.77
C TYR A 61 -4.44 21.18 -25.99
N PRO A 62 -4.31 19.90 -26.39
CA PRO A 62 -5.45 19.05 -26.67
C PRO A 62 -6.25 18.75 -25.40
N ILE A 63 -7.57 18.84 -25.51
CA ILE A 63 -8.50 18.55 -24.43
C ILE A 63 -9.73 17.80 -24.98
N THR A 64 -10.51 17.22 -24.07
CA THR A 64 -11.75 16.48 -24.38
C THR A 64 -12.96 17.27 -23.87
N ALA A 65 -13.94 17.55 -24.74
CA ALA A 65 -15.20 18.19 -24.35
C ALA A 65 -15.93 17.38 -23.26
N GLY A 66 -16.58 18.08 -22.33
CA GLY A 66 -17.27 17.46 -21.19
C GLY A 66 -16.36 17.08 -20.02
N THR A 67 -15.04 17.16 -20.19
CA THR A 67 -14.07 16.89 -19.12
C THR A 67 -13.74 18.17 -18.35
N THR A 68 -13.63 18.07 -17.03
CA THR A 68 -13.17 19.18 -16.18
C THR A 68 -11.65 19.32 -16.31
N TYR A 69 -11.19 20.54 -16.60
CA TYR A 69 -9.78 20.92 -16.58
C TYR A 69 -9.54 21.97 -15.51
N TYR A 70 -8.33 21.97 -14.98
CA TYR A 70 -7.88 22.86 -13.92
C TYR A 70 -6.63 23.60 -14.39
N THR A 71 -6.57 24.90 -14.10
CA THR A 71 -5.39 25.72 -14.33
C THR A 71 -5.08 26.55 -13.10
N PHE A 72 -3.81 26.75 -12.83
CA PHE A 72 -3.32 27.70 -11.84
C PHE A 72 -2.01 28.34 -12.28
N ALA A 73 -1.67 29.43 -11.64
CA ALA A 73 -0.38 30.09 -11.72
C ALA A 73 -0.03 30.68 -10.35
N ASP A 74 1.25 30.83 -10.05
CA ASP A 74 1.73 31.71 -8.99
C ASP A 74 1.88 33.10 -9.60
N ALA A 75 1.26 34.09 -8.99
CA ALA A 75 1.19 35.48 -9.45
C ALA A 75 1.79 36.43 -8.41
N SER A 76 2.33 37.56 -8.90
CA SER A 76 2.80 38.68 -8.08
C SER A 76 2.59 40.00 -8.83
N GLY A 77 1.78 40.90 -8.27
CA GLY A 77 1.47 42.21 -8.87
C GLY A 77 1.19 43.26 -7.82
N ALA A 78 2.15 44.16 -7.59
CA ALA A 78 2.07 45.14 -6.52
C ALA A 78 0.97 46.23 -6.69
N THR A 79 0.43 46.37 -7.90
CA THR A 79 -0.42 47.52 -8.24
C THR A 79 -1.83 47.18 -8.72
N VAL A 80 -2.04 45.93 -9.18
CA VAL A 80 -3.34 45.49 -9.70
C VAL A 80 -3.66 44.07 -9.31
N PRO A 81 -4.91 43.76 -8.99
CA PRO A 81 -5.37 42.40 -8.81
C PRO A 81 -5.30 41.60 -10.11
N GLU A 82 -5.02 40.28 -10.00
CA GLU A 82 -4.90 39.36 -11.11
C GLU A 82 -6.04 38.35 -11.17
N ARG A 83 -6.20 37.73 -12.36
CA ARG A 83 -7.03 36.54 -12.57
C ARG A 83 -6.41 35.63 -13.63
N ILE A 84 -6.83 34.38 -13.63
CA ILE A 84 -6.44 33.35 -14.60
C ILE A 84 -7.67 32.80 -15.31
N GLY A 85 -7.50 32.31 -16.54
CA GLY A 85 -8.59 31.71 -17.30
C GLY A 85 -8.16 30.55 -18.18
N ILE A 86 -9.15 29.69 -18.49
CA ILE A 86 -9.02 28.65 -19.51
C ILE A 86 -9.79 29.13 -20.74
N ARG A 87 -9.06 29.31 -21.83
CA ARG A 87 -9.63 29.68 -23.14
C ARG A 87 -9.91 28.41 -23.93
N TRP A 88 -11.16 28.15 -24.22
CA TRP A 88 -11.60 26.97 -24.94
C TRP A 88 -11.67 27.23 -26.44
N LEU A 89 -11.08 26.34 -27.24
CA LEU A 89 -10.96 26.46 -28.69
C LEU A 89 -11.53 25.22 -29.36
N ASN A 90 -12.10 25.43 -30.55
CA ASN A 90 -12.49 24.31 -31.44
C ASN A 90 -11.26 23.80 -32.25
N SER A 91 -11.48 22.78 -33.10
CA SER A 91 -10.43 22.17 -33.93
C SER A 91 -9.77 23.13 -34.92
N ALA A 92 -10.44 24.23 -35.30
CA ALA A 92 -9.91 25.28 -36.15
C ALA A 92 -9.14 26.36 -35.37
N GLY A 93 -9.00 26.22 -34.04
CA GLY A 93 -8.34 27.21 -33.15
C GLY A 93 -9.21 28.47 -32.86
N THR A 94 -10.50 28.39 -33.18
CA THR A 94 -11.45 29.50 -32.90
C THR A 94 -11.93 29.40 -31.47
N GLU A 95 -11.99 30.56 -30.76
CA GLU A 95 -12.48 30.63 -29.40
C GLU A 95 -13.96 30.31 -29.30
N ILE A 96 -14.32 29.37 -28.44
CA ILE A 96 -15.72 29.06 -28.09
C ILE A 96 -16.14 29.88 -26.88
N SER A 97 -15.35 29.88 -25.82
CA SER A 97 -15.60 30.58 -24.57
C SER A 97 -14.33 30.67 -23.71
N ILE A 98 -14.43 31.41 -22.60
CA ILE A 98 -13.40 31.50 -21.58
C ILE A 98 -14.02 31.23 -20.21
N THR A 99 -13.42 30.33 -19.43
CA THR A 99 -13.75 30.19 -18.00
C THR A 99 -12.74 31.00 -17.20
N TRP A 100 -13.18 32.04 -16.51
CA TRP A 100 -12.35 32.90 -15.70
C TRP A 100 -12.41 32.54 -14.20
N SER A 101 -11.30 32.72 -13.50
CA SER A 101 -11.30 32.79 -12.03
C SER A 101 -11.99 34.07 -11.56
N LEU A 102 -12.32 34.12 -10.28
CA LEU A 102 -12.58 35.41 -9.64
C LEU A 102 -11.26 36.23 -9.65
N THR A 103 -11.39 37.53 -9.68
CA THR A 103 -10.25 38.43 -9.51
C THR A 103 -9.81 38.41 -8.05
N THR A 104 -8.50 38.47 -7.77
CA THR A 104 -7.98 38.58 -6.41
C THR A 104 -8.55 39.82 -5.71
N ALA A 105 -8.72 39.73 -4.37
CA ALA A 105 -9.39 40.79 -3.59
C ALA A 105 -8.55 42.08 -3.53
N ALA A 106 -7.22 42.00 -3.62
CA ALA A 106 -6.29 43.11 -3.59
C ALA A 106 -5.02 42.79 -4.38
N ALA A 107 -4.30 43.78 -4.82
CA ALA A 107 -2.97 43.63 -5.39
C ALA A 107 -1.96 43.20 -4.31
N SER A 108 -1.01 42.36 -4.66
CA SER A 108 0.07 41.95 -3.76
C SER A 108 1.40 41.73 -4.49
N ALA A 109 2.47 42.26 -3.93
CA ALA A 109 3.84 41.97 -4.37
C ALA A 109 4.33 40.59 -3.89
N SER A 110 3.66 39.98 -2.90
CA SER A 110 3.95 38.61 -2.47
C SER A 110 3.39 37.62 -3.48
N TRP A 111 4.15 36.57 -3.74
CA TRP A 111 3.70 35.47 -4.59
C TRP A 111 2.47 34.80 -3.98
N HIS A 112 1.42 34.62 -4.78
CA HIS A 112 0.17 33.99 -4.39
C HIS A 112 -0.41 33.21 -5.56
N ARG A 113 -1.25 32.19 -5.25
CA ARG A 113 -1.88 31.34 -6.26
C ARG A 113 -3.15 31.98 -6.79
N ILE A 114 -3.30 31.93 -8.09
CA ILE A 114 -4.54 32.16 -8.81
C ILE A 114 -4.90 30.89 -9.56
N SER A 115 -6.17 30.48 -9.57
CA SER A 115 -6.60 29.23 -10.17
C SER A 115 -8.05 29.28 -10.64
N VAL A 116 -8.43 28.36 -11.51
CA VAL A 116 -9.80 28.11 -11.92
C VAL A 116 -9.92 26.72 -12.52
N ALA A 117 -11.08 26.10 -12.31
CA ALA A 117 -11.46 24.90 -13.05
C ALA A 117 -12.72 25.15 -13.86
N GLY A 118 -12.88 24.43 -14.95
CA GLY A 118 -14.05 24.50 -15.80
C GLY A 118 -14.25 23.23 -16.61
N VAL A 119 -15.52 22.94 -16.93
CA VAL A 119 -15.87 21.86 -17.84
C VAL A 119 -15.67 22.34 -19.27
N ALA A 120 -14.88 21.61 -20.06
CA ALA A 120 -14.66 21.94 -21.47
C ALA A 120 -15.99 21.91 -22.24
N PRO A 121 -16.39 23.01 -22.89
CA PRO A 121 -17.69 23.11 -23.56
C PRO A 121 -17.77 22.18 -24.77
N VAL A 122 -18.99 21.89 -25.19
CA VAL A 122 -19.25 21.08 -26.40
C VAL A 122 -18.55 21.74 -27.61
N GLY A 123 -17.82 20.91 -28.38
CA GLY A 123 -17.04 21.34 -29.54
C GLY A 123 -15.63 21.85 -29.21
N ALA A 124 -15.27 21.96 -27.95
CA ALA A 124 -13.89 22.27 -27.57
C ALA A 124 -12.98 21.03 -27.76
N THR A 125 -11.85 21.26 -28.42
CA THR A 125 -10.82 20.23 -28.64
C THR A 125 -9.44 20.69 -28.19
N GLN A 126 -9.30 21.98 -27.90
CA GLN A 126 -8.04 22.60 -27.48
C GLN A 126 -8.30 23.63 -26.38
N ALA A 127 -7.29 23.89 -25.56
CA ALA A 127 -7.32 24.93 -24.54
C ALA A 127 -6.02 25.74 -24.52
N GLN A 128 -6.12 26.97 -24.04
CA GLN A 128 -5.00 27.86 -23.73
C GLN A 128 -5.19 28.44 -22.33
N VAL A 129 -4.08 28.71 -21.62
CA VAL A 129 -4.12 29.47 -20.38
C VAL A 129 -4.08 30.97 -20.69
N LEU A 130 -4.90 31.73 -19.99
CA LEU A 130 -4.92 33.19 -20.01
C LEU A 130 -4.52 33.75 -18.63
N LEU A 131 -3.66 34.76 -18.64
CA LEU A 131 -3.29 35.54 -17.46
C LEU A 131 -3.76 36.98 -17.70
N SER A 132 -4.47 37.56 -16.73
CA SER A 132 -5.13 38.88 -16.92
C SER A 132 -5.06 39.72 -15.66
N SER A 133 -4.94 41.03 -15.87
CA SER A 133 -5.24 42.08 -14.88
C SER A 133 -5.73 43.34 -15.59
N THR A 134 -6.23 44.33 -14.82
CA THR A 134 -6.84 45.55 -15.41
C THR A 134 -6.15 46.79 -14.84
N PRO A 135 -4.94 47.14 -15.34
CA PRO A 135 -4.22 48.33 -14.90
C PRO A 135 -4.91 49.65 -15.33
N ALA A 136 -4.81 50.64 -14.47
CA ALA A 136 -5.34 52.01 -14.75
C ALA A 136 -4.39 52.89 -15.59
N ALA A 137 -3.15 52.39 -15.85
CA ALA A 137 -2.11 53.15 -16.56
C ALA A 137 -1.20 52.21 -17.39
N PRO A 138 -0.45 52.75 -18.37
CA PRO A 138 0.60 51.97 -19.03
C PRO A 138 1.78 51.69 -18.08
N ASN A 139 2.60 50.70 -18.47
CA ASN A 139 3.82 50.26 -17.75
C ASN A 139 3.58 49.62 -16.38
N VAL A 140 2.38 49.18 -16.07
CA VAL A 140 2.06 48.37 -14.90
C VAL A 140 2.50 46.93 -15.18
N ILE A 141 3.12 46.28 -14.20
CA ILE A 141 3.73 44.96 -14.33
C ILE A 141 3.04 43.97 -13.37
N SER A 142 2.72 42.78 -13.89
CA SER A 142 2.39 41.58 -13.12
C SER A 142 3.36 40.47 -13.50
N TYR A 143 3.74 39.64 -12.53
CA TYR A 143 4.65 38.49 -12.69
C TYR A 143 3.87 37.19 -12.51
N TYR A 144 4.27 36.16 -13.27
CA TYR A 144 3.63 34.83 -13.18
C TYR A 144 4.68 33.73 -13.32
N GLU A 145 4.47 32.60 -12.61
CA GLU A 145 5.34 31.42 -12.64
C GLU A 145 4.56 30.18 -12.26
N ASN A 146 5.14 28.99 -12.43
CA ASN A 146 4.58 27.70 -12.03
C ASN A 146 3.17 27.46 -12.59
N VAL A 147 3.02 27.60 -13.90
CA VAL A 147 1.71 27.51 -14.54
C VAL A 147 1.34 26.07 -14.82
N TYR A 148 0.17 25.68 -14.45
CA TYR A 148 -0.43 24.37 -14.69
C TYR A 148 -1.65 24.48 -15.60
N LEU A 149 -1.81 23.52 -16.49
CA LEU A 149 -3.04 23.20 -17.19
C LEU A 149 -3.15 21.69 -17.32
N GLY A 150 -4.19 21.08 -16.79
CA GLY A 150 -4.34 19.63 -16.86
C GLY A 150 -5.64 19.14 -16.20
N LEU A 151 -5.70 17.87 -15.94
CA LEU A 151 -6.79 17.29 -15.16
C LEU A 151 -6.73 17.78 -13.71
N PRO A 152 -7.87 17.84 -12.99
CA PRO A 152 -7.89 18.22 -11.59
C PRO A 152 -6.95 17.39 -10.73
N ILE A 153 -6.13 18.05 -9.92
CA ILE A 153 -5.30 17.42 -8.90
C ILE A 153 -6.17 17.20 -7.66
N ARG A 154 -6.28 15.95 -7.20
CA ARG A 154 -7.16 15.55 -6.11
C ARG A 154 -6.40 14.84 -5.00
N SER A 155 -6.91 14.93 -3.78
CA SER A 155 -6.44 14.11 -2.67
C SER A 155 -6.76 12.64 -2.92
N VAL A 156 -5.75 11.78 -2.75
CA VAL A 156 -5.87 10.33 -3.02
C VAL A 156 -6.93 9.71 -2.12
N GLY A 157 -7.85 8.96 -2.73
CA GLY A 157 -8.93 8.26 -2.03
C GLY A 157 -10.04 9.15 -1.49
N ASN A 158 -10.05 10.46 -1.79
CA ASN A 158 -11.14 11.35 -1.36
C ASN A 158 -12.46 10.92 -1.97
N LEU A 159 -13.48 10.78 -1.13
CA LEU A 159 -14.83 10.38 -1.53
C LEU A 159 -15.60 11.53 -2.18
N PHE A 160 -15.30 12.80 -1.81
CA PHE A 160 -15.92 13.96 -2.46
C PHE A 160 -15.39 14.17 -3.87
N GLY A 161 -16.23 14.73 -4.74
CA GLY A 161 -15.83 15.22 -6.05
C GLY A 161 -14.88 16.42 -5.97
N PHE A 162 -14.17 16.69 -7.06
CA PHE A 162 -13.18 17.78 -7.12
C PHE A 162 -13.74 19.14 -6.70
N ASN A 163 -14.97 19.47 -7.09
CA ASN A 163 -15.54 20.78 -6.77
C ASN A 163 -15.87 20.93 -5.28
N THR A 164 -16.34 19.87 -4.62
CA THR A 164 -16.58 19.88 -3.16
C THR A 164 -15.28 19.99 -2.39
N GLU A 165 -14.22 19.28 -2.86
CA GLU A 165 -12.88 19.33 -2.29
C GLU A 165 -12.23 20.70 -2.44
N SER A 166 -12.18 21.24 -3.67
CA SER A 166 -11.31 22.37 -4.03
C SER A 166 -12.04 23.71 -4.18
N ILE A 167 -13.35 23.70 -4.40
CA ILE A 167 -14.19 24.91 -4.65
C ILE A 167 -13.75 25.67 -5.93
N GLU A 168 -13.01 25.04 -6.82
CA GLU A 168 -12.42 25.70 -7.98
C GLU A 168 -13.38 25.90 -9.16
N VAL A 169 -14.47 25.11 -9.23
CA VAL A 169 -15.47 25.28 -10.30
C VAL A 169 -16.51 26.31 -9.88
N ASP A 170 -17.22 26.08 -8.79
CA ASP A 170 -18.29 26.94 -8.26
C ASP A 170 -18.61 26.65 -6.78
N ALA A 171 -19.70 27.22 -6.27
CA ALA A 171 -20.14 27.01 -4.89
C ALA A 171 -21.08 25.81 -4.70
N SER A 172 -21.40 25.04 -5.74
CA SER A 172 -22.47 24.02 -5.70
C SER A 172 -22.19 22.85 -4.78
N GLY A 173 -20.90 22.59 -4.47
CA GLY A 173 -20.47 21.56 -3.51
C GLY A 173 -20.85 21.86 -2.05
N TRP A 174 -21.31 23.09 -1.75
CA TRP A 174 -21.59 23.55 -0.39
C TRP A 174 -22.92 24.31 -0.30
N THR A 175 -23.57 24.26 0.84
CA THR A 175 -24.82 24.98 1.11
C THR A 175 -24.86 25.49 2.55
N ALA A 176 -25.58 26.58 2.77
CA ALA A 176 -25.91 27.05 4.12
C ALA A 176 -26.76 25.99 4.84
N ASP A 177 -26.50 25.78 6.13
CA ASP A 177 -27.26 24.88 6.98
C ASP A 177 -28.02 25.69 8.05
N THR A 178 -27.32 26.55 8.80
CA THR A 178 -27.94 27.42 9.82
C THR A 178 -27.26 28.78 9.84
N ASN A 179 -28.04 29.86 9.93
CA ASN A 179 -27.61 31.22 10.26
C ASN A 179 -26.39 31.74 9.47
N CYS A 180 -26.25 31.36 8.20
CA CYS A 180 -25.22 31.89 7.32
C CYS A 180 -25.67 31.97 5.87
N SER A 181 -24.95 32.75 5.07
CA SER A 181 -24.92 32.66 3.62
C SER A 181 -23.59 32.13 3.15
N VAL A 182 -23.56 31.36 2.04
CA VAL A 182 -22.33 30.80 1.50
C VAL A 182 -21.99 31.41 0.16
N ALA A 183 -20.70 31.65 -0.08
CA ALA A 183 -20.21 32.17 -1.35
C ALA A 183 -18.77 31.68 -1.60
N ARG A 184 -18.44 31.43 -2.87
CA ARG A 184 -17.06 31.21 -3.29
C ARG A 184 -16.31 32.54 -3.28
N GLN A 185 -15.14 32.57 -2.69
CA GLN A 185 -14.28 33.75 -2.57
C GLN A 185 -12.84 33.44 -2.97
N VAL A 186 -12.13 34.47 -3.43
CA VAL A 186 -10.68 34.48 -3.41
C VAL A 186 -10.25 35.09 -2.08
N PRO A 187 -9.43 34.42 -1.26
CA PRO A 187 -8.96 34.97 0.00
C PRO A 187 -8.16 36.26 -0.20
N VAL A 188 -7.97 37.01 0.87
CA VAL A 188 -7.17 38.24 0.85
C VAL A 188 -5.72 37.88 0.50
N VAL A 189 -5.15 38.58 -0.49
CA VAL A 189 -3.84 38.27 -1.09
C VAL A 189 -2.67 38.45 -0.11
N SER A 190 -2.87 39.11 1.03
CA SER A 190 -1.87 39.20 2.12
C SER A 190 -1.54 37.87 2.80
N TRP A 191 -2.30 36.83 2.49
CA TRP A 191 -2.00 35.48 2.94
C TRP A 191 -0.96 34.84 2.03
N ALA A 192 0.00 34.13 2.63
CA ALA A 192 1.04 33.46 1.88
C ALA A 192 0.46 32.39 0.94
N VAL A 193 1.12 32.15 -0.18
CA VAL A 193 0.73 31.11 -1.17
C VAL A 193 0.51 29.75 -0.52
N ASP A 194 1.30 29.42 0.49
CA ASP A 194 1.22 28.14 1.19
C ASP A 194 -0.09 27.92 1.98
N TRP A 195 -0.96 28.93 2.06
CA TRP A 195 -2.25 28.87 2.73
C TRP A 195 -3.39 28.43 1.79
N TYR A 196 -3.13 28.37 0.47
CA TYR A 196 -4.06 27.86 -0.54
C TYR A 196 -3.66 26.42 -0.88
N TYR A 197 -4.22 25.48 -0.18
CA TYR A 197 -3.77 24.08 -0.25
C TYR A 197 -4.24 23.34 -1.50
N ALA A 198 -5.44 23.65 -2.01
CA ALA A 198 -5.96 23.01 -3.22
C ALA A 198 -6.00 23.96 -4.43
N GLY A 199 -6.17 25.28 -4.20
CA GLY A 199 -6.25 26.26 -5.28
C GLY A 199 -6.29 27.69 -4.79
N GLY A 200 -6.85 28.60 -5.58
CA GLY A 200 -6.99 30.02 -5.27
C GLY A 200 -8.38 30.41 -4.76
N HIS A 201 -9.31 29.49 -4.59
CA HIS A 201 -10.66 29.74 -4.13
C HIS A 201 -10.97 29.03 -2.82
N VAL A 202 -11.87 29.62 -2.04
CA VAL A 202 -12.35 29.07 -0.76
C VAL A 202 -13.87 29.21 -0.67
N MET A 203 -14.51 28.36 0.14
CA MET A 203 -15.90 28.58 0.53
C MET A 203 -15.93 29.43 1.78
N ALA A 204 -16.71 30.49 1.73
CA ALA A 204 -16.96 31.43 2.82
C ALA A 204 -18.39 31.29 3.34
N ALA A 205 -18.55 31.08 4.64
CA ALA A 205 -19.82 31.20 5.35
C ALA A 205 -19.87 32.55 6.08
N THR A 206 -20.73 33.47 5.63
CA THR A 206 -20.96 34.75 6.31
C THR A 206 -22.12 34.61 7.26
N VAL A 207 -21.91 34.89 8.53
CA VAL A 207 -22.89 34.80 9.62
C VAL A 207 -23.96 35.90 9.40
N THR A 208 -25.23 35.51 9.39
CA THR A 208 -26.34 36.45 9.12
C THR A 208 -26.94 37.12 10.37
N ALA A 209 -26.85 36.44 11.52
CA ALA A 209 -27.28 36.97 12.83
C ALA A 209 -26.37 36.42 13.93
N ASN A 210 -26.34 37.10 15.10
CA ASN A 210 -25.56 36.61 16.24
C ASN A 210 -26.00 35.21 16.69
N GLY A 211 -25.03 34.32 16.97
CA GLY A 211 -25.29 32.95 17.38
C GLY A 211 -24.44 31.96 16.62
N ASN A 212 -24.77 30.67 16.74
CA ASN A 212 -24.10 29.62 16.03
C ASN A 212 -24.46 29.64 14.55
N ALA A 213 -23.48 29.41 13.68
CA ALA A 213 -23.69 29.37 12.25
C ALA A 213 -23.02 28.13 11.66
N THR A 214 -23.69 27.52 10.64
CA THR A 214 -23.19 26.27 10.02
C THR A 214 -23.43 26.27 8.51
N MET A 215 -22.47 25.68 7.77
CA MET A 215 -22.61 25.28 6.37
C MET A 215 -22.27 23.81 6.22
N ARG A 216 -22.73 23.16 5.16
CA ARG A 216 -22.50 21.73 4.91
C ARG A 216 -22.24 21.43 3.44
N THR A 217 -21.64 20.26 3.19
CA THR A 217 -21.51 19.72 1.84
C THR A 217 -22.89 19.35 1.28
N THR A 218 -23.10 19.59 -0.01
CA THR A 218 -24.27 19.10 -0.75
C THR A 218 -24.10 17.64 -1.14
N GLU A 219 -22.88 17.26 -1.45
CA GLU A 219 -22.51 15.91 -1.86
C GLU A 219 -22.55 14.95 -0.66
N ARG A 220 -23.07 13.75 -0.91
CA ARG A 220 -23.26 12.68 0.06
C ARG A 220 -22.64 11.37 -0.48
N PRO A 221 -21.32 11.20 -0.47
CA PRO A 221 -20.68 9.96 -0.93
C PRO A 221 -21.13 8.77 -0.10
N THR A 222 -21.18 7.60 -0.77
CA THR A 222 -21.51 6.31 -0.13
C THR A 222 -20.42 5.87 0.83
N VAL A 223 -20.83 5.21 1.91
CA VAL A 223 -19.95 4.63 2.92
C VAL A 223 -20.30 3.17 3.17
N THR A 224 -19.33 2.41 3.64
CA THR A 224 -19.52 1.01 4.07
C THR A 224 -19.83 0.99 5.57
N PRO A 225 -20.96 0.44 6.01
CA PRO A 225 -21.28 0.27 7.43
C PRO A 225 -20.16 -0.44 8.19
N GLY A 226 -19.83 0.04 9.38
CA GLY A 226 -18.77 -0.50 10.23
C GLY A 226 -17.35 -0.12 9.82
N ALA A 227 -17.13 0.46 8.64
CA ALA A 227 -15.82 0.93 8.23
C ALA A 227 -15.45 2.25 8.94
N GLU A 228 -14.17 2.44 9.20
CA GLU A 228 -13.62 3.66 9.77
C GLU A 228 -13.28 4.66 8.66
N TYR A 229 -13.67 5.93 8.86
CA TYR A 229 -13.40 7.04 7.96
C TYR A 229 -12.58 8.11 8.65
N VAL A 230 -11.63 8.68 7.92
CA VAL A 230 -10.80 9.79 8.35
C VAL A 230 -10.90 10.90 7.31
N GLY A 231 -10.85 12.12 7.78
CA GLY A 231 -10.83 13.26 6.90
C GLY A 231 -10.11 14.45 7.52
N TYR A 232 -9.95 15.47 6.70
CA TYR A 232 -9.44 16.76 7.15
C TYR A 232 -10.02 17.88 6.30
N ILE A 233 -9.99 19.07 6.89
CA ILE A 233 -10.35 20.32 6.22
C ILE A 233 -9.49 21.45 6.77
N TYR A 234 -9.21 22.46 5.97
CA TYR A 234 -8.55 23.66 6.44
C TYR A 234 -9.60 24.72 6.78
N LEU A 235 -9.58 25.16 8.03
CA LEU A 235 -10.51 26.13 8.60
C LEU A 235 -9.79 27.47 8.83
N ASN A 236 -10.40 28.57 8.37
CA ASN A 236 -9.95 29.93 8.64
C ASN A 236 -10.98 30.62 9.55
N PRO A 237 -10.65 30.88 10.84
CA PRO A 237 -11.55 31.54 11.77
C PRO A 237 -11.64 33.06 11.51
N PRO A 238 -12.75 33.72 11.85
CA PRO A 238 -12.89 35.17 11.68
C PRO A 238 -12.00 35.98 12.62
N THR A 239 -11.73 35.47 13.82
CA THR A 239 -10.87 36.09 14.84
C THR A 239 -10.08 35.04 15.59
N SER A 240 -8.93 35.44 16.16
CA SER A 240 -8.14 34.58 17.04
C SER A 240 -8.99 34.06 18.21
N GLY A 241 -8.86 32.75 18.49
CA GLY A 241 -9.58 32.10 19.59
C GLY A 241 -11.05 31.77 19.31
N SER A 242 -11.59 32.11 18.12
CA SER A 242 -12.94 31.67 17.74
C SER A 242 -13.05 30.16 17.75
N THR A 243 -14.09 29.62 18.36
CA THR A 243 -14.38 28.19 18.33
C THR A 243 -15.00 27.80 17.01
N VAL A 244 -14.19 27.28 16.11
CA VAL A 244 -14.62 26.67 14.83
C VAL A 244 -14.56 25.16 14.92
N TRP A 245 -15.34 24.46 14.11
CA TRP A 245 -15.40 23.02 14.17
C TRP A 245 -15.82 22.41 12.82
N VAL A 246 -15.47 21.13 12.64
CA VAL A 246 -15.97 20.26 11.58
C VAL A 246 -16.69 19.07 12.22
N GLU A 247 -17.72 18.60 11.56
CA GLU A 247 -18.53 17.47 11.97
C GLU A 247 -18.67 16.49 10.81
N LEU A 248 -18.18 15.25 10.98
CA LEU A 248 -18.47 14.16 10.08
C LEU A 248 -19.84 13.61 10.43
N ARG A 249 -20.78 13.69 9.50
CA ARG A 249 -22.15 13.21 9.65
C ARG A 249 -22.39 11.98 8.81
N PHE A 250 -23.01 10.97 9.39
CA PHE A 250 -23.50 9.79 8.68
C PHE A 250 -25.01 9.82 8.53
N TYR A 251 -25.48 9.31 7.41
CA TYR A 251 -26.90 9.29 7.04
C TYR A 251 -27.29 7.87 6.63
N ASP A 252 -28.53 7.48 6.95
CA ASP A 252 -29.11 6.22 6.48
C ASP A 252 -29.57 6.28 5.01
N ALA A 253 -30.11 5.17 4.52
CA ALA A 253 -30.62 5.06 3.14
C ALA A 253 -31.83 6.00 2.86
N SER A 254 -32.51 6.47 3.90
CA SER A 254 -33.58 7.47 3.81
C SER A 254 -33.08 8.92 3.93
N ASN A 255 -31.75 9.10 3.95
CA ASN A 255 -31.08 10.40 4.08
C ASN A 255 -31.33 11.10 5.42
N VAL A 256 -31.67 10.33 6.47
CA VAL A 256 -31.80 10.81 7.85
C VAL A 256 -30.44 10.75 8.52
N GLN A 257 -30.02 11.83 9.19
CA GLN A 257 -28.77 11.84 9.97
C GLN A 257 -28.91 10.89 11.16
N ILE A 258 -27.98 9.95 11.27
CA ILE A 258 -27.96 8.92 12.32
C ILE A 258 -26.82 9.10 13.32
N GLN A 259 -25.73 9.74 12.90
CA GLN A 259 -24.57 10.02 13.75
C GLN A 259 -23.85 11.28 13.28
N ALA A 260 -23.26 12.01 14.22
CA ALA A 260 -22.38 13.14 13.94
C ALA A 260 -21.26 13.17 14.97
N THR A 261 -20.02 13.31 14.48
CA THR A 261 -18.83 13.41 15.33
C THR A 261 -18.14 14.73 15.09
N LYS A 262 -18.11 15.57 16.15
CA LYS A 262 -17.62 16.95 16.13
C LYS A 262 -16.17 17.02 16.55
N ALA A 263 -15.32 17.64 15.72
CA ALA A 263 -13.93 17.98 16.03
C ALA A 263 -13.79 19.51 16.12
N THR A 264 -13.51 20.03 17.31
CA THR A 264 -13.47 21.45 17.61
C THR A 264 -12.04 21.98 17.64
N LEU A 265 -11.86 23.22 17.20
CA LEU A 265 -10.60 23.94 17.11
C LEU A 265 -10.79 25.39 17.57
N ALA A 266 -9.84 25.91 18.37
CA ALA A 266 -9.79 27.32 18.74
C ALA A 266 -8.43 27.89 18.31
N PRO A 267 -8.28 28.32 17.04
CA PRO A 267 -6.99 28.74 16.49
C PRO A 267 -6.41 29.97 17.17
N PRO A 268 -5.08 30.04 17.36
CA PRO A 268 -4.42 31.20 17.99
C PRO A 268 -4.29 32.40 17.05
N GLY A 269 -4.74 32.32 15.83
CA GLY A 269 -4.67 33.36 14.81
C GLY A 269 -5.78 33.21 13.76
N THR A 270 -5.71 34.01 12.70
CA THR A 270 -6.68 34.05 11.61
C THR A 270 -6.16 33.43 10.31
N GLY A 271 -5.23 32.48 10.43
CA GLY A 271 -4.76 31.69 9.31
C GLY A 271 -5.66 30.53 8.95
N TYR A 272 -5.17 29.65 8.04
CA TYR A 272 -5.78 28.35 7.79
C TYR A 272 -5.18 27.31 8.70
N TYR A 273 -6.03 26.58 9.39
CA TYR A 273 -5.63 25.55 10.34
C TYR A 273 -6.27 24.23 9.93
N ARG A 274 -5.44 23.22 9.72
CA ARG A 274 -5.90 21.88 9.39
C ARG A 274 -6.57 21.25 10.60
N GLN A 275 -7.81 20.85 10.45
CA GLN A 275 -8.55 20.04 11.41
C GLN A 275 -8.74 18.63 10.86
N ILE A 276 -8.28 17.64 11.59
CA ILE A 276 -8.46 16.21 11.30
C ILE A 276 -9.63 15.69 12.15
N PHE A 277 -10.38 14.77 11.58
CA PHE A 277 -11.48 14.07 12.25
C PHE A 277 -11.51 12.62 11.77
N SER A 278 -12.04 11.74 12.63
CA SER A 278 -12.25 10.33 12.27
C SER A 278 -13.43 9.76 13.02
N ASP A 279 -14.12 8.78 12.43
CA ASP A 279 -15.20 8.05 13.08
C ASP A 279 -15.55 6.77 12.32
N PHE A 280 -16.29 5.87 12.98
CA PHE A 280 -16.84 4.66 12.40
C PHE A 280 -18.23 4.91 11.84
N ALA A 281 -18.45 4.45 10.59
CA ALA A 281 -19.79 4.45 10.01
C ALA A 281 -20.71 3.51 10.80
N PRO A 282 -21.86 3.97 11.31
CA PRO A 282 -22.83 3.10 11.97
C PRO A 282 -23.28 1.94 11.09
N SER A 283 -23.84 0.90 11.70
CA SER A 283 -24.27 -0.32 10.99
C SER A 283 -25.37 -0.09 9.95
N ASN A 284 -26.11 1.01 10.05
CA ASN A 284 -27.16 1.42 9.09
C ASN A 284 -26.76 2.66 8.25
N ALA A 285 -25.48 3.06 8.26
CA ALA A 285 -25.01 4.17 7.45
C ALA A 285 -25.02 3.82 5.97
N ALA A 286 -25.47 4.74 5.14
CA ALA A 286 -25.44 4.63 3.68
C ALA A 286 -24.54 5.68 3.05
N THR A 287 -24.51 6.89 3.60
CA THR A 287 -23.73 8.02 3.06
C THR A 287 -23.14 8.86 4.19
N CYS A 288 -22.15 9.71 3.85
CA CYS A 288 -21.60 10.71 4.77
C CYS A 288 -21.55 12.10 4.17
N GLY A 289 -21.30 13.10 5.00
CA GLY A 289 -21.09 14.48 4.60
C GLY A 289 -20.40 15.28 5.68
N LEU A 290 -19.88 16.47 5.35
CA LEU A 290 -19.26 17.37 6.31
C LEU A 290 -20.16 18.55 6.62
N THR A 291 -20.15 18.97 7.87
CA THR A 291 -20.71 20.24 8.34
C THR A 291 -19.63 21.01 9.07
N ILE A 292 -19.53 22.28 8.75
CA ILE A 292 -18.57 23.21 9.36
C ILE A 292 -19.37 24.24 10.13
N GLY A 293 -18.89 24.62 11.32
CA GLY A 293 -19.58 25.60 12.13
C GLY A 293 -18.67 26.51 12.93
N ILE A 294 -19.27 27.55 13.45
CA ILE A 294 -18.71 28.45 14.44
C ILE A 294 -19.73 28.65 15.56
N ASP A 295 -19.28 28.57 16.80
CA ASP A 295 -20.12 28.77 17.97
C ASP A 295 -20.02 30.23 18.45
N GLY A 296 -21.18 30.84 18.82
CA GLY A 296 -21.25 32.18 19.41
C GLY A 296 -20.77 33.31 18.49
N ALA A 297 -20.95 33.15 17.19
CA ALA A 297 -20.50 34.14 16.19
C ALA A 297 -21.33 35.45 16.25
N THR A 298 -20.71 36.54 15.82
CA THR A 298 -21.37 37.83 15.58
C THR A 298 -21.76 37.96 14.10
N ALA A 299 -22.91 38.58 13.82
CA ALA A 299 -23.35 38.87 12.46
C ALA A 299 -22.22 39.55 11.64
N GLY A 300 -22.03 39.11 10.40
CA GLY A 300 -20.98 39.60 9.50
C GLY A 300 -19.61 38.90 9.65
N GLN A 301 -19.37 38.10 10.68
CA GLN A 301 -18.20 37.28 10.75
C GLN A 301 -18.17 36.20 9.65
N ILE A 302 -16.99 35.86 9.16
CA ILE A 302 -16.83 34.92 8.04
C ILE A 302 -15.91 33.80 8.46
N VAL A 303 -16.39 32.57 8.37
CA VAL A 303 -15.56 31.35 8.43
C VAL A 303 -15.28 30.90 7.00
N ARG A 304 -14.03 30.57 6.70
CA ARG A 304 -13.66 30.06 5.39
C ARG A 304 -13.10 28.64 5.49
N VAL A 305 -13.33 27.87 4.44
CA VAL A 305 -12.84 26.49 4.34
C VAL A 305 -12.22 26.24 2.98
N GLU A 306 -11.25 25.32 2.98
CA GLU A 306 -10.61 24.81 1.79
C GLU A 306 -10.22 23.35 2.00
N THR A 307 -10.09 22.60 0.91
CA THR A 307 -9.60 21.20 0.88
C THR A 307 -10.40 20.29 1.81
N ALA A 308 -11.62 19.98 1.43
CA ALA A 308 -12.46 19.02 2.16
C ALA A 308 -12.16 17.59 1.71
N VAL A 309 -11.65 16.77 2.62
CA VAL A 309 -11.28 15.38 2.35
C VAL A 309 -11.98 14.45 3.33
N VAL A 310 -12.61 13.39 2.80
CA VAL A 310 -13.09 12.23 3.54
C VAL A 310 -12.69 10.97 2.78
N ARG A 311 -12.07 10.02 3.45
CA ARG A 311 -11.65 8.74 2.87
C ARG A 311 -11.73 7.63 3.91
N ALA A 312 -11.70 6.38 3.47
CA ALA A 312 -11.52 5.26 4.38
C ALA A 312 -10.20 5.45 5.17
N ALA A 313 -10.22 5.17 6.46
CA ALA A 313 -9.04 5.30 7.29
C ALA A 313 -7.97 4.28 6.85
N SER A 314 -6.74 4.75 6.70
CA SER A 314 -5.59 3.88 6.54
C SER A 314 -5.11 3.43 7.92
N ALA A 315 -4.82 2.16 8.10
CA ALA A 315 -4.21 1.69 9.34
C ALA A 315 -2.88 2.41 9.61
N ILE A 316 -2.58 2.70 10.88
CA ILE A 316 -1.29 3.29 11.30
C ILE A 316 -0.13 2.36 10.93
N MET A 317 -0.35 1.05 11.09
CA MET A 317 0.50 -0.03 10.63
C MET A 317 -0.38 -1.07 9.95
N ALA A 318 0.13 -1.73 8.92
CA ALA A 318 -0.55 -2.85 8.29
C ALA A 318 -0.92 -3.90 9.37
N ASP A 319 -2.12 -4.46 9.27
CA ASP A 319 -2.66 -5.50 10.16
C ASP A 319 -2.79 -5.11 11.64
N THR A 320 -2.65 -3.83 12.00
CA THR A 320 -2.88 -3.40 13.39
C THR A 320 -4.34 -3.61 13.81
N VAL A 321 -4.53 -4.16 15.01
CA VAL A 321 -5.86 -4.29 15.62
C VAL A 321 -6.34 -3.00 16.29
N ILE A 322 -5.46 -2.00 16.47
CA ILE A 322 -5.84 -0.68 16.99
C ILE A 322 -6.33 0.18 15.84
N PRO A 323 -7.59 0.61 15.85
CA PRO A 323 -8.13 1.51 14.83
C PRO A 323 -7.39 2.85 14.77
N TYR A 324 -7.45 3.52 13.63
CA TYR A 324 -6.82 4.82 13.43
C TYR A 324 -7.23 5.83 14.50
N THR A 325 -8.53 5.96 14.80
CA THR A 325 -9.08 6.87 15.81
C THR A 325 -8.47 6.66 17.21
N ASN A 326 -8.14 5.40 17.54
CA ASN A 326 -7.65 5.03 18.86
C ASN A 326 -6.12 5.10 18.97
N GLY A 327 -5.41 5.05 17.86
CA GLY A 327 -3.95 5.08 17.82
C GLY A 327 -3.35 6.43 17.39
N SER A 328 -4.14 7.29 16.69
CA SER A 328 -3.70 8.60 16.18
C SER A 328 -4.04 9.77 17.11
N PHE A 329 -4.96 9.58 18.05
CA PHE A 329 -5.43 10.62 19.00
C PHE A 329 -6.05 11.87 18.34
N GLU A 330 -6.37 11.84 17.07
CA GLU A 330 -6.87 12.99 16.32
C GLU A 330 -8.25 13.45 16.81
N GLN A 331 -9.11 12.53 17.23
CA GLN A 331 -10.48 12.82 17.68
C GLN A 331 -10.58 12.99 19.22
N SER A 332 -9.89 12.14 19.97
CA SER A 332 -9.99 12.08 21.44
C SER A 332 -8.72 11.44 22.04
N THR A 333 -8.74 11.08 23.31
CA THR A 333 -7.69 10.25 23.92
C THR A 333 -7.70 8.78 23.43
N GLY A 334 -8.53 8.42 22.46
CA GLY A 334 -8.56 7.09 21.87
C GLY A 334 -8.92 5.95 22.82
N GLY A 335 -9.63 6.25 23.93
CA GLY A 335 -9.94 5.27 24.98
C GLY A 335 -8.76 4.91 25.88
N TRP A 336 -7.64 5.63 25.77
CA TRP A 336 -6.51 5.45 26.69
C TRP A 336 -6.83 6.04 28.06
N THR A 337 -6.48 5.30 29.11
CA THR A 337 -6.75 5.66 30.50
C THR A 337 -5.53 5.38 31.38
N VAL A 338 -5.43 6.08 32.52
CA VAL A 338 -4.42 5.79 33.54
C VAL A 338 -4.87 4.53 34.30
N ALA A 339 -4.05 3.49 34.24
CA ALA A 339 -4.29 2.22 34.93
C ALA A 339 -3.75 2.22 36.35
N SER A 340 -2.66 2.96 36.61
CA SER A 340 -2.08 3.15 37.95
C SER A 340 -1.18 4.39 38.02
N GLY A 341 -0.93 4.90 39.23
CA GLY A 341 -0.09 6.06 39.45
C GLY A 341 -0.84 7.40 39.47
N VAL A 342 -0.11 8.49 39.31
CA VAL A 342 -0.62 9.86 39.41
C VAL A 342 -0.60 10.65 38.11
N ALA A 343 -0.20 10.02 37.02
CA ALA A 343 -0.21 10.68 35.72
C ALA A 343 -1.64 11.01 35.28
N THR A 344 -1.75 11.99 34.41
CA THR A 344 -3.00 12.33 33.70
C THR A 344 -2.79 12.15 32.20
N VAL A 345 -3.83 11.79 31.50
CA VAL A 345 -3.86 11.69 30.04
C VAL A 345 -4.88 12.66 29.46
N ALA A 346 -4.50 13.39 28.43
CA ALA A 346 -5.35 14.32 27.70
C ALA A 346 -4.92 14.34 26.23
N ARG A 347 -5.79 14.81 25.34
CA ARG A 347 -5.36 15.10 23.98
C ARG A 347 -4.43 16.33 23.98
N SER A 348 -3.32 16.29 23.25
CA SER A 348 -2.42 17.43 23.11
C SER A 348 -3.09 18.62 22.41
N THR A 349 -2.43 19.77 22.37
CA THR A 349 -2.87 20.89 21.54
C THR A 349 -2.31 20.72 20.11
N PRO A 350 -3.00 21.19 19.06
CA PRO A 350 -2.53 21.07 17.68
C PRO A 350 -1.43 22.09 17.34
N TRP A 351 -1.08 22.96 18.28
CA TRP A 351 -0.10 24.03 18.09
C TRP A 351 1.30 23.53 18.44
N GLY A 352 2.23 23.78 17.52
CA GLY A 352 3.61 23.34 17.68
C GLY A 352 3.83 21.92 17.17
N THR A 353 4.26 20.99 18.00
CA THR A 353 4.65 19.63 17.64
C THR A 353 3.84 18.57 18.42
N GLY A 354 2.56 18.83 18.63
CA GLY A 354 1.69 17.98 19.45
C GLY A 354 1.34 16.61 18.86
N GLY A 355 1.45 16.41 17.53
CA GLY A 355 1.26 15.14 16.84
C GLY A 355 2.52 14.66 16.11
N TYR A 356 2.73 13.35 16.04
CA TYR A 356 3.68 12.69 15.15
C TYR A 356 3.04 12.43 13.80
N ILE A 357 1.82 11.89 13.80
CA ILE A 357 0.94 11.79 12.65
C ILE A 357 -0.22 12.75 12.86
N GLY A 358 -0.53 13.60 11.88
CA GLY A 358 -1.61 14.56 12.01
C GLY A 358 -1.28 15.76 12.90
N ASN A 359 -2.25 16.17 13.74
CA ASN A 359 -2.18 17.41 14.54
C ASN A 359 -2.07 17.16 16.05
N TYR A 360 -2.55 16.03 16.54
CA TYR A 360 -2.69 15.74 17.96
C TYR A 360 -1.91 14.51 18.35
N GLY A 361 -1.65 14.36 19.64
CA GLY A 361 -1.13 13.18 20.28
C GLY A 361 -1.71 13.04 21.67
N LEU A 362 -1.44 11.96 22.37
CA LEU A 362 -1.78 11.78 23.78
C LEU A 362 -0.76 12.52 24.65
N ALA A 363 -1.19 13.56 25.34
CA ALA A 363 -0.38 14.25 26.34
C ALA A 363 -0.48 13.50 27.66
N VAL A 364 0.68 13.03 28.18
CA VAL A 364 0.80 12.37 29.47
C VAL A 364 1.60 13.27 30.39
N SER A 365 1.03 13.64 31.53
CA SER A 365 1.66 14.54 32.48
C SER A 365 1.68 13.94 33.90
N SER A 366 2.78 14.12 34.63
CA SER A 366 2.93 13.72 36.03
C SER A 366 3.31 14.91 36.90
N SER A 367 2.63 15.06 38.03
CA SER A 367 2.90 16.09 39.03
C SER A 367 3.96 15.70 40.04
N THR A 368 4.44 14.47 40.03
CA THR A 368 5.41 13.92 40.99
C THR A 368 6.40 12.98 40.31
N ALA A 369 7.59 12.80 40.92
CA ALA A 369 8.61 11.86 40.47
C ALA A 369 8.25 10.42 40.85
N THR A 370 7.23 9.86 40.21
CA THR A 370 6.74 8.51 40.51
C THR A 370 6.45 7.73 39.20
N SER A 371 6.31 6.41 39.34
CA SER A 371 5.87 5.55 38.26
C SER A 371 4.36 5.70 38.02
N SER A 372 3.97 5.75 36.78
CA SER A 372 2.57 5.70 36.33
C SER A 372 2.41 4.79 35.14
N THR A 373 1.25 4.21 35.04
CA THR A 373 0.89 3.30 33.92
C THR A 373 -0.36 3.81 33.20
N TRP A 374 -0.31 3.91 31.89
CA TRP A 374 -1.49 4.21 31.06
C TRP A 374 -1.61 3.17 29.98
N ARG A 375 -2.83 2.95 29.50
CA ARG A 375 -3.17 1.77 28.70
C ARG A 375 -4.28 2.07 27.70
N SER A 376 -4.20 1.44 26.51
CA SER A 376 -5.25 1.44 25.51
C SER A 376 -6.49 0.65 25.95
N GLY A 377 -7.55 0.70 25.15
CA GLY A 377 -8.63 -0.29 25.21
C GLY A 377 -8.11 -1.71 24.96
N MET A 378 -8.98 -2.70 25.25
CA MET A 378 -8.70 -4.11 24.92
C MET A 378 -9.17 -4.41 23.50
N TRP A 379 -8.29 -4.96 22.69
CA TRP A 379 -8.54 -5.29 21.29
C TRP A 379 -8.61 -6.80 21.09
N ALA A 380 -9.54 -7.27 20.29
CA ALA A 380 -9.67 -8.69 19.99
C ALA A 380 -8.46 -9.19 19.19
N VAL A 381 -7.88 -10.31 19.62
CA VAL A 381 -6.75 -11.00 18.98
C VAL A 381 -7.04 -12.50 18.96
N PRO A 382 -8.08 -12.94 18.21
CA PRO A 382 -8.68 -14.28 18.35
C PRO A 382 -7.72 -15.44 18.01
N SER A 383 -6.70 -15.21 17.19
CA SER A 383 -5.73 -16.22 16.81
C SER A 383 -4.38 -16.05 17.51
N ALA A 384 -4.34 -15.34 18.65
CA ALA A 384 -3.10 -14.93 19.29
C ALA A 384 -2.27 -16.03 19.97
N PRO A 385 -2.85 -17.06 20.63
CA PRO A 385 -2.04 -17.98 21.44
C PRO A 385 -0.88 -18.59 20.65
N GLY A 386 0.34 -18.45 21.17
CA GLY A 386 1.57 -18.97 20.54
C GLY A 386 2.15 -18.13 19.41
N LEU A 387 1.43 -17.10 18.91
CA LEU A 387 1.90 -16.21 17.86
C LEU A 387 2.65 -15.00 18.40
N ASN A 388 3.59 -14.48 17.63
CA ASN A 388 4.36 -13.30 17.99
C ASN A 388 3.60 -12.02 17.61
N TRP A 389 3.53 -11.07 18.54
CA TRP A 389 2.86 -9.80 18.41
C TRP A 389 3.81 -8.66 18.70
N ARG A 390 3.65 -7.55 18.01
CA ARG A 390 4.39 -6.31 18.22
C ARG A 390 3.46 -5.18 18.62
N ALA A 391 3.78 -4.52 19.71
CA ALA A 391 3.22 -3.22 20.09
C ALA A 391 4.20 -2.11 19.73
N GLN A 392 3.68 -0.98 19.27
CA GLN A 392 4.43 0.24 18.99
C GLN A 392 3.74 1.46 19.57
N VAL A 393 4.53 2.40 20.05
CA VAL A 393 4.13 3.78 20.29
C VAL A 393 5.30 4.71 19.93
N VAL A 394 5.00 5.95 19.54
CA VAL A 394 6.01 6.96 19.28
C VAL A 394 5.86 8.05 20.35
N CYS A 395 6.91 8.34 21.09
CA CYS A 395 6.88 9.31 22.19
C CYS A 395 7.84 10.46 21.98
N LYS A 396 7.50 11.63 22.52
CA LYS A 396 8.36 12.82 22.54
C LYS A 396 8.32 13.45 23.93
N LEU A 397 9.48 13.80 24.44
CA LEU A 397 9.57 14.59 25.66
C LEU A 397 9.03 16.01 25.39
N ASN A 398 8.04 16.44 26.18
CA ASN A 398 7.47 17.78 26.09
C ASN A 398 8.08 18.71 27.16
N ALA A 399 8.09 18.28 28.43
CA ALA A 399 8.67 19.05 29.53
C ALA A 399 9.18 18.13 30.63
N GLY A 400 10.09 18.64 31.45
CA GLY A 400 10.70 17.90 32.56
C GLY A 400 11.56 16.74 32.07
N SER A 401 11.48 15.61 32.78
CA SER A 401 12.21 14.38 32.39
C SER A 401 11.40 13.12 32.70
N TRP A 402 11.63 12.06 31.93
CA TRP A 402 11.15 10.71 32.21
C TRP A 402 12.38 9.80 32.31
N THR A 403 12.63 9.26 33.50
CA THR A 403 13.79 8.39 33.77
C THR A 403 13.72 7.15 32.90
N THR A 404 12.52 6.56 32.77
CA THR A 404 12.24 5.47 31.87
C THR A 404 10.83 5.56 31.32
N VAL A 405 10.65 5.11 30.06
CA VAL A 405 9.37 4.78 29.45
C VAL A 405 9.48 3.39 28.84
N THR A 406 8.51 2.52 29.13
CA THR A 406 8.52 1.11 28.73
C THR A 406 7.19 0.74 28.10
N VAL A 407 7.22 0.17 26.91
CA VAL A 407 6.03 -0.37 26.22
C VAL A 407 5.84 -1.81 26.63
N LYS A 408 4.61 -2.22 26.89
CA LYS A 408 4.21 -3.58 27.23
C LYS A 408 3.01 -4.02 26.40
N ILE A 409 2.87 -5.32 26.22
CA ILE A 409 1.64 -5.93 25.71
C ILE A 409 0.98 -6.64 26.88
N ARG A 410 -0.22 -6.20 27.27
CA ARG A 410 -1.01 -6.86 28.30
C ARG A 410 -2.04 -7.78 27.67
N TRP A 411 -2.12 -8.98 28.19
CA TRP A 411 -2.90 -10.08 27.63
C TRP A 411 -4.14 -10.39 28.44
N TYR A 412 -5.22 -10.75 27.77
CA TYR A 412 -6.49 -11.10 28.40
C TYR A 412 -7.12 -12.32 27.72
N ASP A 413 -7.85 -13.11 28.48
CA ASP A 413 -8.69 -14.18 27.94
C ASP A 413 -10.02 -13.63 27.36
N ALA A 414 -10.88 -14.54 26.88
CA ALA A 414 -12.19 -14.19 26.32
C ALA A 414 -13.13 -13.54 27.36
N SER A 415 -12.95 -13.83 28.65
CA SER A 415 -13.73 -13.28 29.76
C SER A 415 -13.20 -11.95 30.31
N ASN A 416 -12.11 -11.41 29.71
CA ASN A 416 -11.34 -10.25 30.15
C ASN A 416 -10.52 -10.51 31.44
N ALA A 417 -10.25 -11.76 31.82
CA ALA A 417 -9.31 -12.03 32.89
C ALA A 417 -7.88 -11.73 32.45
N ASP A 418 -7.10 -11.10 33.34
CA ASP A 418 -5.72 -10.69 33.08
C ASP A 418 -4.78 -11.91 33.06
N LEU A 419 -4.12 -12.15 31.94
CA LEU A 419 -3.12 -13.19 31.74
C LEU A 419 -1.69 -12.69 31.97
N GLY A 420 -1.52 -11.43 32.39
CA GLY A 420 -0.23 -10.80 32.60
C GLY A 420 0.22 -9.89 31.45
N ALA A 421 1.43 -9.36 31.56
CA ALA A 421 1.99 -8.47 30.55
C ALA A 421 3.41 -8.87 30.15
N SER A 422 3.67 -8.85 28.87
CA SER A 422 5.02 -8.93 28.31
C SER A 422 5.66 -7.55 28.30
N THR A 423 6.85 -7.43 28.87
CA THR A 423 7.53 -6.14 29.09
C THR A 423 8.67 -5.95 28.11
N GLY A 424 8.69 -4.83 27.41
CA GLY A 424 9.76 -4.45 26.50
C GLY A 424 10.93 -3.72 27.18
N THR A 425 11.81 -3.16 26.38
CA THR A 425 12.95 -2.40 26.84
C THR A 425 12.54 -1.07 27.46
N ALA A 426 13.16 -0.69 28.55
CA ALA A 426 12.99 0.61 29.20
C ALA A 426 13.93 1.64 28.55
N TYR A 427 13.38 2.75 28.08
CA TYR A 427 14.11 3.83 27.41
C TYR A 427 14.02 5.12 28.20
N ALA A 428 15.13 5.86 28.29
CA ALA A 428 15.11 7.27 28.62
C ALA A 428 14.76 8.06 27.35
N LEU A 429 13.71 8.91 27.39
CA LEU A 429 13.31 9.66 26.20
C LEU A 429 14.35 10.72 25.84
N PRO A 430 14.84 10.74 24.59
CA PRO A 430 15.70 11.83 24.14
C PRO A 430 14.91 13.14 24.07
N GLY A 431 15.57 14.25 24.37
CA GLY A 431 14.95 15.57 24.26
C GLY A 431 14.74 16.01 22.82
N GLY A 432 13.62 16.67 22.54
CA GLY A 432 13.40 17.43 21.31
C GLY A 432 12.91 16.65 20.10
N SER A 433 13.02 15.32 20.05
CA SER A 433 12.63 14.48 18.90
C SER A 433 11.60 13.43 19.27
N TRP A 434 10.82 13.00 18.29
CA TRP A 434 9.97 11.83 18.38
C TRP A 434 10.81 10.55 18.37
N PHE A 435 10.51 9.62 19.26
CA PHE A 435 11.24 8.37 19.44
C PHE A 435 10.26 7.18 19.41
N GLY A 436 10.44 6.28 18.43
CA GLY A 436 9.65 5.07 18.29
C GLY A 436 10.11 3.98 19.28
N MET A 437 9.17 3.38 19.98
CA MET A 437 9.40 2.28 20.92
C MET A 437 8.53 1.10 20.51
N THR A 438 9.12 -0.09 20.49
CA THR A 438 8.45 -1.34 20.16
C THR A 438 8.67 -2.40 21.21
N THR A 439 7.75 -3.35 21.30
CA THR A 439 7.84 -4.53 22.17
C THR A 439 7.32 -5.73 21.43
N ASP A 440 8.12 -6.77 21.31
CA ASP A 440 7.74 -8.05 20.71
C ASP A 440 7.48 -9.07 21.82
N ALA A 441 6.42 -9.85 21.67
CA ALA A 441 6.12 -10.93 22.60
C ALA A 441 5.25 -12.01 21.98
N VAL A 442 5.49 -13.25 22.40
CA VAL A 442 4.61 -14.39 22.09
C VAL A 442 3.39 -14.31 23.02
N ALA A 443 2.20 -14.37 22.44
CA ALA A 443 0.96 -14.36 23.20
C ALA A 443 0.81 -15.66 24.04
N PRO A 444 0.52 -15.55 25.34
CA PRO A 444 0.34 -16.73 26.19
C PRO A 444 -0.90 -17.55 25.80
N ALA A 445 -0.97 -18.78 26.29
CA ALA A 445 -2.14 -19.64 26.09
C ALA A 445 -3.42 -18.95 26.58
N ASN A 446 -4.54 -19.25 25.94
CA ASN A 446 -5.88 -18.68 26.20
C ASN A 446 -6.03 -17.17 25.90
N THR A 447 -5.04 -16.50 25.30
CA THR A 447 -5.17 -15.11 24.89
C THR A 447 -6.29 -14.97 23.86
N ALA A 448 -7.22 -14.05 24.11
CA ALA A 448 -8.27 -13.66 23.18
C ALA A 448 -8.28 -12.13 22.92
N LYS A 449 -7.71 -11.34 23.83
CA LYS A 449 -7.62 -9.90 23.72
C LYS A 449 -6.26 -9.41 24.21
N ALA A 450 -5.84 -8.24 23.70
CA ALA A 450 -4.62 -7.58 24.15
C ALA A 450 -4.80 -6.06 24.23
N ALA A 451 -3.96 -5.41 25.02
CA ALA A 451 -3.87 -3.96 25.13
C ALA A 451 -2.41 -3.51 25.09
N VAL A 452 -2.16 -2.36 24.51
CA VAL A 452 -0.88 -1.68 24.64
C VAL A 452 -0.85 -0.93 25.96
N GLU A 453 0.15 -1.21 26.77
CA GLU A 453 0.35 -0.59 28.08
C GLU A 453 1.70 0.13 28.10
N VAL A 454 1.75 1.33 28.62
CA VAL A 454 2.98 2.09 28.75
C VAL A 454 3.21 2.42 30.22
N VAL A 455 4.40 2.13 30.71
CA VAL A 455 4.84 2.47 32.06
C VAL A 455 5.90 3.55 31.97
N GLY A 456 5.67 4.70 32.60
CA GLY A 456 6.62 5.79 32.65
C GLY A 456 7.00 6.12 34.10
N VAL A 457 8.30 6.37 34.34
CA VAL A 457 8.82 6.86 35.58
C VAL A 457 9.22 8.33 35.39
N ALA A 458 8.43 9.24 35.94
CA ALA A 458 8.73 10.67 35.87
C ALA A 458 9.96 10.99 36.75
N GLY A 459 10.90 11.76 36.18
CA GLY A 459 12.12 12.18 36.88
C GLY A 459 11.97 13.38 37.82
N GLY A 460 10.81 14.04 37.76
CA GLY A 460 10.50 15.20 38.61
C GLY A 460 9.04 15.61 38.52
N ALA A 461 8.67 16.61 39.32
CA ALA A 461 7.37 17.26 39.23
C ALA A 461 7.25 17.98 37.85
N SER A 462 6.02 18.05 37.31
CA SER A 462 5.74 18.71 36.04
C SER A 462 6.44 18.08 34.84
N SER A 463 6.68 16.77 34.89
CA SER A 463 7.15 16.01 33.73
C SER A 463 6.00 15.72 32.79
N SER A 464 6.18 15.96 31.47
CA SER A 464 5.19 15.63 30.47
C SER A 464 5.84 15.09 29.20
N LEU A 465 5.12 14.18 28.52
CA LEU A 465 5.47 13.65 27.20
C LEU A 465 4.24 13.66 26.29
N TRP A 466 4.50 13.61 25.02
CA TRP A 466 3.50 13.32 24.00
C TRP A 466 3.71 11.90 23.46
N MET A 467 2.62 11.20 23.20
CA MET A 467 2.61 9.86 22.62
C MET A 467 1.67 9.83 21.42
N ASP A 468 2.05 9.10 20.37
CA ASP A 468 1.30 9.01 19.13
C ASP A 468 1.57 7.70 18.39
N ALA A 469 0.88 7.47 17.27
CA ALA A 469 1.07 6.34 16.38
C ALA A 469 1.08 4.98 17.12
N ALA A 470 0.10 4.78 18.02
CA ALA A 470 -0.05 3.53 18.74
C ALA A 470 -0.61 2.43 17.83
N ALA A 471 0.08 1.30 17.78
CA ALA A 471 -0.29 0.15 16.96
C ALA A 471 -0.01 -1.17 17.70
N LEU A 472 -0.78 -2.21 17.38
CA LEU A 472 -0.62 -3.57 17.88
C LEU A 472 -0.96 -4.54 16.74
N TRP A 473 -0.01 -5.36 16.32
CA TRP A 473 -0.22 -6.29 15.20
C TRP A 473 0.54 -7.59 15.39
N GLN A 474 0.07 -8.63 14.69
CA GLN A 474 0.77 -9.90 14.62
C GLN A 474 2.00 -9.75 13.73
N VAL A 475 3.17 -10.14 14.25
CA VAL A 475 4.41 -10.17 13.47
C VAL A 475 4.40 -11.41 12.60
N GLN A 476 4.32 -11.21 11.29
CA GLN A 476 4.46 -12.30 10.33
C GLN A 476 5.93 -12.74 10.29
N PRO A 477 6.24 -14.06 10.31
CA PRO A 477 7.61 -14.53 10.17
C PRO A 477 8.22 -14.04 8.85
N LEU A 478 9.48 -13.58 8.87
CA LEU A 478 10.21 -13.19 7.66
C LEU A 478 10.37 -14.34 6.67
N THR A 479 10.34 -15.58 7.19
CA THR A 479 10.36 -16.84 6.43
C THR A 479 9.25 -17.71 7.01
N ALA A 480 8.06 -17.61 6.42
CA ALA A 480 6.89 -18.42 6.79
C ALA A 480 6.85 -19.68 5.92
N VAL A 481 6.36 -20.78 6.49
CA VAL A 481 6.20 -22.04 5.79
C VAL A 481 4.84 -22.65 6.12
N VAL A 482 4.24 -23.28 5.10
CA VAL A 482 2.96 -23.97 5.22
C VAL A 482 3.12 -25.33 4.53
N GLU A 483 2.79 -26.41 5.25
CA GLU A 483 2.70 -27.76 4.70
C GLU A 483 1.38 -27.98 3.97
N HIS A 484 1.42 -28.73 2.88
CA HIS A 484 0.28 -29.20 2.09
C HIS A 484 0.37 -30.72 1.94
N ASP A 485 -0.04 -31.44 2.97
CA ASP A 485 0.12 -32.90 3.06
C ASP A 485 -0.64 -33.63 1.95
N ASP A 486 -1.86 -33.20 1.65
CA ASP A 486 -2.72 -33.80 0.62
C ASP A 486 -2.14 -33.65 -0.79
N ASP A 487 -1.36 -32.61 -1.03
CA ASP A 487 -0.76 -32.27 -2.34
C ASP A 487 0.74 -32.54 -2.37
N GLY A 488 1.34 -32.91 -1.23
CA GLY A 488 2.72 -33.35 -1.10
C GLY A 488 3.77 -32.27 -1.37
N TYR A 489 3.54 -31.01 -0.98
CA TYR A 489 4.49 -29.90 -1.13
C TYR A 489 4.46 -28.95 0.06
N ALA A 490 5.42 -28.04 0.13
CA ALA A 490 5.44 -26.94 1.09
C ALA A 490 5.49 -25.59 0.38
N THR A 491 4.74 -24.62 0.91
CA THR A 491 4.86 -23.21 0.48
C THR A 491 5.81 -22.48 1.40
N VAL A 492 6.81 -21.81 0.82
CA VAL A 492 7.76 -20.93 1.52
C VAL A 492 7.45 -19.49 1.14
N THR A 493 7.10 -18.67 2.11
CA THR A 493 6.85 -17.23 1.92
C THR A 493 7.95 -16.42 2.58
N LEU A 494 8.69 -15.67 1.78
CA LEU A 494 9.75 -14.76 2.22
C LEU A 494 9.27 -13.33 2.14
N ARG A 495 9.45 -12.55 3.21
CA ARG A 495 8.96 -11.17 3.34
C ARG A 495 10.11 -10.20 3.62
N GLU A 496 9.85 -8.91 3.45
CA GLU A 496 10.83 -7.84 3.68
C GLU A 496 12.14 -8.10 2.90
N LEU A 497 12.00 -8.47 1.64
CA LEU A 497 13.10 -8.59 0.70
C LEU A 497 13.40 -7.22 0.09
N THR A 498 14.66 -7.00 -0.28
CA THR A 498 15.08 -5.74 -0.92
C THR A 498 15.32 -5.97 -2.40
N ALA A 499 14.56 -5.30 -3.26
CA ALA A 499 14.75 -5.38 -4.71
C ALA A 499 16.20 -5.01 -5.11
N GLY A 500 16.74 -5.76 -6.05
CA GLY A 500 18.13 -5.60 -6.52
C GLY A 500 19.18 -6.35 -5.69
N GLN A 501 18.82 -6.96 -4.57
CA GLN A 501 19.64 -7.96 -3.89
C GLN A 501 19.50 -9.32 -4.56
N LEU A 502 20.37 -10.30 -4.16
CA LEU A 502 20.31 -11.67 -4.66
C LEU A 502 19.94 -12.62 -3.51
N ILE A 503 19.29 -13.73 -3.87
CA ILE A 503 18.82 -14.75 -2.91
C ILE A 503 19.22 -16.16 -3.32
N SER A 504 19.65 -16.96 -2.33
CA SER A 504 19.73 -18.42 -2.45
C SER A 504 18.83 -19.05 -1.40
N LEU A 505 18.07 -20.06 -1.79
CA LEU A 505 17.09 -20.73 -0.93
C LEU A 505 17.34 -22.23 -0.87
N TYR A 506 17.57 -22.72 0.34
CA TYR A 506 17.89 -24.13 0.60
C TYR A 506 16.84 -24.79 1.47
N ARG A 507 16.51 -26.03 1.16
CA ARG A 507 15.89 -26.99 2.06
C ARG A 507 17.00 -27.69 2.84
N VAL A 508 16.84 -27.81 4.15
CA VAL A 508 17.81 -28.41 5.05
C VAL A 508 17.17 -29.56 5.82
N THR A 509 17.72 -30.74 5.72
CA THR A 509 17.29 -31.92 6.46
C THR A 509 17.99 -32.00 7.83
N GLN A 510 17.53 -32.89 8.72
CA GLN A 510 18.04 -33.01 10.09
C GLN A 510 19.55 -33.38 10.16
N ASP A 511 20.08 -34.05 9.16
CA ASP A 511 21.50 -34.37 9.05
C ASP A 511 22.37 -33.17 8.59
N GLY A 512 21.74 -32.04 8.31
CA GLY A 512 22.38 -30.80 7.85
C GLY A 512 22.62 -30.72 6.35
N THR A 513 22.14 -31.68 5.57
CA THR A 513 22.24 -31.64 4.10
C THR A 513 21.42 -30.49 3.57
N ARG A 514 22.04 -29.65 2.72
CA ARG A 514 21.43 -28.50 2.07
C ARG A 514 21.15 -28.79 0.59
N THR A 515 19.92 -28.61 0.15
CA THR A 515 19.53 -28.79 -1.24
C THR A 515 18.87 -27.48 -1.71
N LEU A 516 19.32 -26.92 -2.84
CA LEU A 516 18.68 -25.76 -3.46
C LEU A 516 17.24 -26.09 -3.85
N ILE A 517 16.35 -25.13 -3.67
CA ILE A 517 14.96 -25.26 -4.05
C ILE A 517 14.77 -24.74 -5.48
N ARG A 518 13.86 -25.38 -6.20
CA ARG A 518 13.49 -25.01 -7.55
C ARG A 518 12.48 -23.85 -7.52
N GLY A 519 12.81 -22.79 -8.23
CA GLY A 519 11.93 -21.64 -8.50
C GLY A 519 11.56 -21.52 -9.96
N GLN A 520 11.04 -20.39 -10.34
CA GLN A 520 10.56 -20.12 -11.70
C GLN A 520 11.65 -20.21 -12.77
N ASN A 521 12.88 -19.83 -12.44
CA ASN A 521 13.98 -19.74 -13.38
C ASN A 521 14.99 -20.90 -13.23
N GLY A 522 14.63 -21.98 -12.51
CA GLY A 522 15.49 -23.08 -12.14
C GLY A 522 15.77 -23.09 -10.62
N LEU A 523 16.92 -23.62 -10.22
CA LEU A 523 17.30 -23.62 -8.81
C LEU A 523 17.59 -22.20 -8.34
N ILE A 524 17.00 -21.81 -7.19
CA ILE A 524 17.17 -20.47 -6.61
C ILE A 524 18.55 -20.36 -5.99
N ASP A 525 19.53 -19.96 -6.80
CA ASP A 525 20.90 -19.73 -6.41
C ASP A 525 21.39 -18.37 -6.91
N ARG A 526 21.45 -17.39 -6.02
CA ARG A 526 21.78 -16.00 -6.31
C ARG A 526 20.85 -15.35 -7.33
N ASP A 527 19.58 -15.70 -7.27
CA ASP A 527 18.55 -15.11 -8.12
C ASP A 527 18.29 -13.65 -7.72
N PRO A 528 18.05 -12.75 -8.68
CA PRO A 528 17.74 -11.36 -8.38
C PRO A 528 16.36 -11.23 -7.74
N ILE A 529 16.29 -10.47 -6.64
CA ILE A 529 15.05 -10.13 -5.95
C ILE A 529 14.37 -9.00 -6.71
N ALA A 530 13.14 -9.26 -7.20
CA ALA A 530 12.35 -8.27 -7.93
C ALA A 530 11.37 -7.51 -7.03
N THR A 531 10.83 -8.14 -5.98
CA THR A 531 9.78 -7.62 -5.09
C THR A 531 10.17 -7.83 -3.63
N ASP A 532 9.44 -7.21 -2.71
CA ASP A 532 9.62 -7.34 -1.26
C ASP A 532 9.09 -8.67 -0.68
N ILE A 533 8.32 -9.43 -1.49
CA ILE A 533 7.80 -10.75 -1.15
C ILE A 533 8.17 -11.75 -2.24
N LEU A 534 8.61 -12.95 -1.84
CA LEU A 534 8.82 -14.09 -2.71
C LEU A 534 8.08 -15.30 -2.14
N ILE A 535 7.24 -15.94 -2.96
CA ILE A 535 6.53 -17.17 -2.62
C ILE A 535 7.07 -18.28 -3.51
N VAL A 536 7.46 -19.40 -2.90
CA VAL A 536 8.01 -20.58 -3.60
C VAL A 536 7.30 -21.82 -3.09
N GLU A 537 6.88 -22.68 -4.01
CA GLU A 537 6.33 -24.00 -3.71
C GLU A 537 7.41 -25.06 -3.88
N ASP A 538 7.75 -25.76 -2.80
CA ASP A 538 8.73 -26.85 -2.83
C ASP A 538 8.03 -28.20 -2.99
N HIS A 539 7.88 -28.63 -4.22
CA HIS A 539 7.30 -29.92 -4.57
C HIS A 539 8.27 -31.10 -4.43
N GLU A 540 9.54 -30.81 -4.13
CA GLU A 540 10.60 -31.80 -4.00
C GLU A 540 10.97 -32.07 -2.52
N ALA A 541 10.22 -31.53 -1.56
CA ALA A 541 10.43 -31.72 -0.14
C ALA A 541 10.19 -33.20 0.26
N PRO A 542 11.09 -33.83 1.07
CA PRO A 542 10.96 -35.23 1.46
C PRO A 542 9.75 -35.45 2.37
N LEU A 543 9.10 -36.61 2.22
CA LEU A 543 7.92 -36.98 2.98
C LEU A 543 8.30 -37.49 4.39
N ASN A 544 7.43 -37.23 5.38
CA ASN A 544 7.54 -37.67 6.76
C ASN A 544 8.92 -37.43 7.38
N THR A 545 9.57 -36.34 6.95
CA THR A 545 10.93 -35.96 7.36
C THR A 545 10.92 -34.51 7.80
N LEU A 546 11.43 -34.23 9.01
CA LEU A 546 11.55 -32.87 9.49
C LEU A 546 12.61 -32.11 8.68
N ILE A 547 12.20 -31.00 8.12
CA ILE A 547 13.05 -30.07 7.36
C ILE A 547 12.84 -28.64 7.85
N TYR A 548 13.74 -27.75 7.48
CA TYR A 548 13.54 -26.30 7.53
C TYR A 548 14.16 -25.65 6.31
N TYR A 549 13.80 -24.41 6.05
CA TYR A 549 14.33 -23.64 4.94
C TYR A 549 15.36 -22.65 5.44
N TYR A 550 16.51 -22.60 4.75
CA TYR A 550 17.61 -21.69 5.02
C TYR A 550 17.77 -20.74 3.84
N VAL A 551 17.77 -19.45 4.15
CA VAL A 551 17.81 -18.36 3.16
C VAL A 551 19.10 -17.59 3.32
N GLU A 552 19.80 -17.37 2.22
CA GLU A 552 20.96 -16.48 2.13
C GLU A 552 20.61 -15.27 1.27
N LEU A 553 20.75 -14.08 1.81
CA LEU A 553 20.53 -12.82 1.12
C LEU A 553 21.87 -12.16 0.85
N TYR A 554 22.10 -11.75 -0.39
CA TYR A 554 23.34 -11.14 -0.82
C TYR A 554 23.10 -9.71 -1.31
N THR A 555 24.12 -8.85 -1.19
CA THR A 555 24.12 -7.55 -1.87
C THR A 555 24.11 -7.73 -3.39
N ALA A 556 23.80 -6.69 -4.15
CA ALA A 556 23.90 -6.71 -5.61
C ALA A 556 25.32 -7.06 -6.12
N ALA A 557 26.35 -6.85 -5.30
CA ALA A 557 27.74 -7.24 -5.60
C ALA A 557 28.05 -8.71 -5.25
N GLY A 558 27.06 -9.50 -4.78
CA GLY A 558 27.23 -10.91 -4.44
C GLY A 558 27.87 -11.19 -3.08
N VAL A 559 27.95 -10.19 -2.19
CA VAL A 559 28.45 -10.36 -0.82
C VAL A 559 27.31 -10.77 0.10
N LEU A 560 27.49 -11.81 0.92
CA LEU A 560 26.48 -12.25 1.89
C LEU A 560 26.15 -11.12 2.86
N ALA A 561 24.88 -10.70 2.87
CA ALA A 561 24.37 -9.61 3.71
C ALA A 561 23.70 -10.14 4.99
N SER A 562 22.86 -11.17 4.87
CA SER A 562 22.15 -11.78 6.00
C SER A 562 21.67 -13.18 5.68
N THR A 563 21.30 -13.91 6.73
CA THR A 563 20.68 -15.24 6.63
C THR A 563 19.42 -15.32 7.46
N ARG A 564 18.48 -16.19 7.06
CA ARG A 564 17.21 -16.41 7.76
C ARG A 564 16.90 -17.91 7.77
N ASN A 565 16.18 -18.36 8.80
CA ASN A 565 15.64 -19.72 8.89
C ASN A 565 14.13 -19.67 9.02
N SER A 566 13.46 -20.70 8.48
CA SER A 566 12.06 -20.96 8.80
C SER A 566 11.93 -21.74 10.13
N SER A 567 10.70 -21.91 10.59
CA SER A 567 10.34 -23.01 11.49
C SER A 567 10.56 -24.36 10.79
N THR A 568 10.66 -25.42 11.57
CA THR A 568 10.66 -26.79 11.05
C THR A 568 9.25 -27.21 10.64
N LEU A 569 9.17 -28.04 9.60
CA LEU A 569 7.91 -28.65 9.13
C LEU A 569 8.18 -30.07 8.64
N SER A 570 7.12 -30.86 8.46
CA SER A 570 7.14 -32.17 7.82
C SER A 570 5.94 -32.25 6.88
N ILE A 571 6.11 -32.82 5.70
CA ILE A 571 5.01 -33.11 4.79
C ILE A 571 4.62 -34.56 5.05
N ASP A 572 3.43 -34.76 5.61
CA ASP A 572 3.04 -36.06 6.11
C ASP A 572 2.19 -36.84 5.10
N LEU A 573 2.60 -38.04 4.80
CA LEU A 573 1.83 -39.03 4.06
C LEU A 573 1.50 -40.19 4.98
N ALA A 574 0.23 -40.37 5.31
CA ALA A 574 -0.22 -41.29 6.33
C ALA A 574 -0.21 -42.76 5.88
N ASP A 575 -0.51 -43.03 4.59
CA ASP A 575 -0.57 -44.40 4.07
C ASP A 575 0.78 -44.85 3.52
N ILE A 576 1.38 -45.82 4.16
CA ILE A 576 2.68 -46.42 3.78
C ILE A 576 2.65 -47.07 2.38
N ASN A 577 1.49 -47.43 1.86
CA ASN A 577 1.34 -48.02 0.52
C ASN A 577 1.25 -46.96 -0.60
N MET A 578 1.20 -45.71 -0.23
CA MET A 578 1.16 -44.61 -1.19
C MET A 578 2.54 -44.01 -1.37
N ALA A 579 2.79 -43.51 -2.57
CA ALA A 579 4.01 -42.79 -2.93
C ALA A 579 3.67 -41.70 -3.93
N TRP A 580 4.59 -40.77 -4.14
CA TRP A 580 4.44 -39.74 -5.16
C TRP A 580 5.36 -40.01 -6.35
N LEU A 581 4.83 -39.82 -7.54
CA LEU A 581 5.57 -39.60 -8.77
C LEU A 581 5.39 -38.13 -9.15
N LYS A 582 6.49 -37.38 -9.15
CA LYS A 582 6.47 -35.92 -9.38
C LYS A 582 7.31 -35.56 -10.59
N ASP A 583 6.81 -34.66 -11.42
CA ASP A 583 7.57 -34.03 -12.51
C ASP A 583 8.09 -32.66 -11.99
N PRO A 584 9.39 -32.50 -11.72
CA PRO A 584 9.94 -31.25 -11.18
C PRO A 584 9.73 -30.06 -12.11
N GLY A 585 9.58 -30.28 -13.40
CA GLY A 585 9.27 -29.23 -14.38
C GLY A 585 7.78 -28.92 -14.52
N TYR A 586 6.89 -29.84 -14.06
CA TYR A 586 5.43 -29.71 -14.20
C TYR A 586 4.70 -30.20 -12.94
N PRO A 587 4.79 -29.49 -11.82
CA PRO A 587 4.18 -29.92 -10.55
C PRO A 587 2.66 -30.19 -10.62
N THR A 588 1.96 -29.57 -11.55
CA THR A 588 0.53 -29.82 -11.80
C THR A 588 0.21 -31.23 -12.28
N ARG A 589 1.24 -32.00 -12.71
CA ARG A 589 1.11 -33.40 -13.13
C ARG A 589 1.50 -34.39 -12.03
N ASN A 590 1.95 -33.90 -10.88
CA ASN A 590 2.31 -34.74 -9.75
C ASN A 590 1.15 -35.67 -9.39
N LEU A 591 1.46 -36.94 -9.17
CA LEU A 591 0.45 -37.95 -8.92
C LEU A 591 0.82 -38.81 -7.73
N GLN A 592 -0.11 -38.93 -6.79
CA GLN A 592 -0.01 -39.90 -5.73
C GLN A 592 -0.46 -41.28 -6.26
N VAL A 593 0.39 -42.31 -6.10
CA VAL A 593 0.16 -43.64 -6.65
C VAL A 593 0.13 -44.70 -5.54
N MET A 594 -0.73 -45.71 -5.70
CA MET A 594 -0.76 -46.87 -4.80
C MET A 594 0.30 -47.88 -5.26
N VAL A 595 1.25 -48.18 -4.39
CA VAL A 595 2.35 -49.08 -4.68
C VAL A 595 1.92 -50.51 -4.38
N GLN A 596 1.98 -51.39 -5.38
CA GLN A 596 1.84 -52.83 -5.21
C GLN A 596 3.13 -53.48 -4.77
N ARG A 597 4.24 -53.09 -5.43
CA ARG A 597 5.57 -53.62 -5.16
C ARG A 597 6.60 -52.52 -5.37
N ALA A 598 7.34 -52.22 -4.33
CA ALA A 598 8.51 -51.35 -4.40
C ALA A 598 9.62 -51.99 -5.25
N PRO A 599 10.50 -51.19 -5.89
CA PRO A 599 11.55 -51.71 -6.75
C PRO A 599 12.54 -52.59 -6.01
N ASP A 600 12.89 -53.71 -6.62
CA ASP A 600 14.10 -54.51 -6.25
C ASP A 600 15.30 -53.93 -7.01
N TRP A 601 16.11 -53.15 -6.34
CA TRP A 601 17.18 -52.40 -6.98
C TRP A 601 18.38 -53.24 -7.39
N GLN A 602 18.86 -53.03 -8.61
CA GLN A 602 20.10 -53.56 -9.16
C GLN A 602 21.07 -52.41 -9.48
N ARG A 603 22.36 -52.65 -9.36
CA ARG A 603 23.42 -51.76 -9.83
C ARG A 603 24.16 -52.40 -10.98
N PRO A 604 23.85 -52.14 -12.22
CA PRO A 604 24.54 -52.69 -13.38
C PRO A 604 26.01 -52.30 -13.39
N ILE A 605 26.82 -53.18 -13.96
CA ILE A 605 28.23 -52.96 -14.19
C ILE A 605 28.63 -53.58 -15.52
N GLU A 606 29.26 -52.82 -16.39
CA GLU A 606 29.83 -53.37 -17.61
C GLU A 606 31.08 -54.19 -17.27
N GLN A 607 31.08 -55.45 -17.66
CA GLN A 607 32.22 -56.38 -17.47
C GLN A 607 32.50 -57.14 -18.71
N ALA A 608 33.78 -57.18 -19.12
CA ALA A 608 34.28 -58.03 -20.17
C ALA A 608 35.16 -59.11 -19.56
N ALA A 609 34.81 -60.40 -19.75
CA ALA A 609 35.53 -61.51 -19.20
C ALA A 609 36.26 -62.23 -20.32
N PHE A 610 37.58 -62.33 -20.21
CA PHE A 610 38.46 -62.97 -21.18
C PHE A 610 39.02 -64.24 -20.63
N VAL A 611 38.90 -65.37 -21.41
CA VAL A 611 39.50 -66.66 -21.09
C VAL A 611 40.89 -66.70 -21.74
N VAL A 612 41.91 -66.82 -20.94
CA VAL A 612 43.29 -66.92 -21.44
C VAL A 612 43.72 -68.37 -21.34
N ARG A 613 44.20 -68.97 -22.43
CA ARG A 613 44.65 -70.34 -22.51
C ARG A 613 45.77 -70.57 -21.52
N GLY A 614 45.62 -71.58 -20.68
CA GLY A 614 46.62 -71.94 -19.64
C GLY A 614 46.39 -71.26 -18.29
N ARG A 615 45.38 -70.36 -18.15
CA ARG A 615 44.92 -69.77 -16.88
C ARG A 615 43.63 -70.39 -16.41
N ARG A 616 43.58 -70.73 -15.11
CA ARG A 616 42.37 -71.25 -14.50
C ARG A 616 41.28 -70.13 -14.33
N ASN A 617 41.69 -68.91 -13.97
CA ASN A 617 40.83 -67.82 -13.71
C ASN A 617 40.73 -66.89 -14.94
N LYS A 618 39.51 -66.40 -15.26
CA LYS A 618 39.26 -65.38 -16.30
C LYS A 618 39.88 -64.03 -15.87
N ILE A 619 40.33 -63.29 -16.85
CA ILE A 619 40.64 -61.86 -16.65
C ILE A 619 39.36 -61.12 -16.86
N VAL A 620 38.90 -60.33 -15.84
CA VAL A 620 37.68 -59.50 -15.89
C VAL A 620 38.13 -58.06 -15.88
N LEU A 621 37.72 -57.34 -16.92
CA LEU A 621 37.81 -55.89 -16.97
C LEU A 621 36.41 -55.37 -16.57
N SER A 622 36.38 -54.55 -15.52
CA SER A 622 35.15 -53.98 -14.99
C SER A 622 35.15 -52.46 -15.15
N GLY A 623 34.08 -51.90 -15.65
CA GLY A 623 33.78 -50.47 -15.61
C GLY A 623 33.33 -50.00 -14.23
N ALA A 624 32.91 -48.76 -14.11
CA ALA A 624 32.25 -48.26 -12.91
C ALA A 624 30.82 -48.85 -12.78
N ARG A 625 30.35 -48.99 -11.53
CA ARG A 625 28.95 -49.34 -11.31
C ARG A 625 28.04 -48.15 -11.73
N GLN A 626 26.97 -48.46 -12.46
CA GLN A 626 25.98 -47.51 -12.93
C GLN A 626 24.97 -47.18 -11.79
N GLY A 627 24.02 -46.27 -12.05
CA GLY A 627 22.93 -45.97 -11.17
C GLY A 627 22.04 -47.18 -10.86
N LEU A 628 21.11 -47.01 -9.93
CA LEU A 628 20.15 -48.05 -9.56
C LEU A 628 19.13 -48.24 -10.69
N GLU A 629 18.76 -49.48 -10.97
CA GLU A 629 17.69 -49.89 -11.87
C GLU A 629 16.73 -50.84 -11.16
N GLY A 630 15.43 -50.72 -11.42
CA GLY A 630 14.42 -51.61 -10.83
C GLY A 630 13.03 -51.38 -11.34
N ASP A 631 12.15 -52.35 -11.17
CA ASP A 631 10.77 -52.27 -11.63
C ASP A 631 9.83 -51.84 -10.48
N LEU A 632 9.15 -50.71 -10.63
CA LEU A 632 8.09 -50.24 -9.76
C LEU A 632 6.74 -50.78 -10.26
N THR A 633 5.98 -51.44 -9.39
CA THR A 633 4.61 -51.86 -9.74
C THR A 633 3.59 -51.10 -8.94
N ILE A 634 2.66 -50.42 -9.63
CA ILE A 634 1.62 -49.55 -9.04
C ILE A 634 0.24 -49.94 -9.54
N PHE A 635 -0.78 -49.48 -8.81
CA PHE A 635 -2.19 -49.57 -9.22
C PHE A 635 -2.75 -48.22 -9.60
N THR A 636 -3.63 -48.22 -10.63
CA THR A 636 -4.64 -47.16 -10.82
C THR A 636 -6.00 -47.79 -10.66
N ARG A 637 -6.90 -47.12 -9.91
CA ARG A 637 -8.21 -47.64 -9.48
C ARG A 637 -9.35 -47.11 -10.34
N THR A 638 -9.13 -45.97 -10.97
CA THR A 638 -10.13 -45.23 -11.77
C THR A 638 -9.56 -44.88 -13.14
N ASP A 639 -10.44 -44.61 -14.10
CA ASP A 639 -10.01 -44.12 -15.41
C ASP A 639 -9.39 -42.70 -15.34
N GLN A 640 -9.74 -41.92 -14.33
CA GLN A 640 -9.14 -40.61 -14.08
C GLN A 640 -7.67 -40.76 -13.62
N GLU A 641 -7.39 -41.60 -12.62
CA GLU A 641 -6.01 -41.91 -12.18
C GLU A 641 -5.18 -42.46 -13.35
N ARG A 642 -5.77 -43.32 -14.17
CA ARG A 642 -5.16 -43.87 -15.38
C ARG A 642 -4.77 -42.76 -16.39
N ALA A 643 -5.71 -41.86 -16.69
CA ALA A 643 -5.47 -40.74 -17.59
C ALA A 643 -4.38 -39.78 -17.04
N ALA A 644 -4.39 -39.48 -15.73
CA ALA A 644 -3.40 -38.65 -15.08
C ALA A 644 -1.99 -39.29 -15.15
N LEU A 645 -1.88 -40.60 -14.93
CA LEU A 645 -0.60 -41.32 -15.07
C LEU A 645 -0.09 -41.28 -16.52
N HIS A 646 -0.94 -41.49 -17.50
CA HIS A 646 -0.55 -41.35 -18.93
C HIS A 646 -0.05 -39.94 -19.21
N GLN A 647 -0.72 -38.92 -18.70
CA GLN A 647 -0.31 -37.51 -18.87
C GLN A 647 1.05 -37.23 -18.22
N LEU A 648 1.28 -37.72 -16.99
CA LEU A 648 2.56 -37.58 -16.32
C LEU A 648 3.70 -38.24 -17.13
N LEU A 649 3.50 -39.46 -17.60
CA LEU A 649 4.49 -40.23 -18.35
C LEU A 649 4.72 -39.72 -19.79
N SER A 650 3.76 -38.96 -20.37
CA SER A 650 3.81 -38.51 -21.76
C SER A 650 4.97 -37.55 -22.04
N SER A 651 5.48 -36.83 -21.05
CA SER A 651 6.60 -35.90 -21.20
C SER A 651 7.94 -36.59 -21.45
N GLY A 652 8.12 -37.80 -20.91
CA GLY A 652 9.41 -38.48 -20.90
C GLY A 652 10.47 -37.80 -20.04
N ASN A 653 10.07 -36.87 -19.19
CA ASN A 653 10.96 -36.15 -18.27
C ASN A 653 11.47 -37.05 -17.15
N VAL A 654 12.57 -36.62 -16.51
CA VAL A 654 13.02 -37.21 -15.26
C VAL A 654 11.98 -36.93 -14.17
N LEU A 655 11.50 -37.98 -13.53
CA LEU A 655 10.53 -37.88 -12.44
C LEU A 655 11.24 -38.01 -11.08
N LEU A 656 10.67 -37.41 -10.05
CA LEU A 656 11.04 -37.64 -8.67
C LEU A 656 10.11 -38.73 -8.10
N TRP A 657 10.68 -39.85 -7.70
CA TRP A 657 10.06 -40.90 -6.90
C TRP A 657 10.21 -40.54 -5.42
N GLN A 658 9.13 -40.41 -4.70
CA GLN A 658 9.13 -40.16 -3.26
C GLN A 658 8.23 -41.14 -2.54
N ALA A 659 8.77 -41.77 -1.51
CA ALA A 659 8.08 -42.72 -0.65
C ALA A 659 8.25 -42.36 0.82
N VAL A 660 7.32 -42.80 1.66
CA VAL A 660 7.46 -42.64 3.11
C VAL A 660 8.66 -43.46 3.60
N PRO A 661 9.42 -43.02 4.61
CA PRO A 661 10.62 -43.72 5.11
C PRO A 661 10.34 -45.20 5.49
N GLY A 662 9.14 -45.52 5.94
CA GLY A 662 8.71 -46.88 6.28
C GLY A 662 8.63 -47.85 5.10
N MET A 663 8.60 -47.41 3.86
CA MET A 663 8.61 -48.24 2.67
C MET A 663 10.00 -48.86 2.40
N GLY A 664 11.05 -48.33 3.01
CA GLY A 664 12.41 -48.81 2.86
C GLY A 664 13.10 -48.47 1.52
N VAL A 665 12.56 -47.48 0.81
CA VAL A 665 13.10 -47.00 -0.45
C VAL A 665 13.40 -45.50 -0.28
N ALA A 666 14.58 -45.06 -0.67
CA ALA A 666 14.95 -43.64 -0.65
C ALA A 666 14.30 -42.89 -1.80
N ASP A 667 14.05 -41.60 -1.59
CA ASP A 667 13.65 -40.65 -2.64
C ASP A 667 14.76 -40.57 -3.69
N MET A 668 14.36 -40.59 -4.97
CA MET A 668 15.35 -40.48 -6.05
C MET A 668 14.73 -39.95 -7.33
N TYR A 669 15.55 -39.30 -8.14
CA TYR A 669 15.18 -38.95 -9.51
C TYR A 669 15.36 -40.17 -10.41
N VAL A 670 14.35 -40.40 -11.29
CA VAL A 670 14.30 -41.58 -12.14
C VAL A 670 13.88 -41.25 -13.57
N ASN A 671 14.49 -41.92 -14.51
CA ASN A 671 13.97 -42.08 -15.86
C ASN A 671 13.03 -43.28 -15.89
N VAL A 672 11.88 -43.16 -16.53
CA VAL A 672 10.93 -44.25 -16.71
C VAL A 672 11.10 -44.88 -18.08
N GLY A 673 11.38 -46.17 -18.09
CA GLY A 673 11.52 -46.94 -19.33
C GLY A 673 10.19 -47.32 -20.00
N ALA A 674 10.19 -48.37 -20.80
CA ALA A 674 8.98 -48.86 -21.47
C ALA A 674 7.94 -49.37 -20.47
N VAL A 675 6.81 -48.72 -20.40
CA VAL A 675 5.74 -48.94 -19.39
C VAL A 675 4.80 -50.06 -19.89
N THR A 676 4.40 -50.95 -19.00
CA THR A 676 3.39 -51.96 -19.25
C THR A 676 2.12 -51.68 -18.43
N GLU A 677 0.98 -51.59 -19.08
CA GLU A 677 -0.34 -51.48 -18.45
C GLU A 677 -1.08 -52.82 -18.61
N ALA A 678 -1.50 -53.43 -17.52
CA ALA A 678 -2.28 -54.65 -17.51
C ALA A 678 -3.59 -54.50 -16.73
N ARG A 679 -4.64 -55.22 -17.15
CA ARG A 679 -5.90 -55.29 -16.39
C ARG A 679 -5.71 -56.21 -15.18
N LEU A 680 -6.25 -55.82 -14.04
CA LEU A 680 -6.21 -56.67 -12.84
C LEU A 680 -7.23 -57.81 -12.91
N GLY A 681 -8.42 -57.53 -13.43
CA GLY A 681 -9.52 -58.49 -13.58
C GLY A 681 -9.72 -58.99 -14.99
N GLY A 682 -10.53 -60.04 -15.13
CA GLY A 682 -10.87 -60.68 -16.40
C GLY A 682 -12.02 -60.00 -17.18
N LEU A 683 -12.74 -59.04 -16.60
CA LEU A 683 -13.88 -58.37 -17.20
C LEU A 683 -13.48 -57.09 -17.94
N ALA A 684 -14.14 -56.85 -19.07
CA ALA A 684 -13.84 -55.66 -19.88
C ALA A 684 -14.09 -54.32 -19.19
N GLN A 685 -15.06 -54.30 -18.26
CA GLN A 685 -15.44 -53.12 -17.49
C GLN A 685 -14.64 -52.88 -16.20
N GLU A 686 -13.68 -53.76 -15.88
CA GLU A 686 -12.82 -53.59 -14.70
C GLU A 686 -11.98 -52.33 -14.82
N PRO A 687 -12.10 -51.33 -13.92
CA PRO A 687 -11.35 -50.08 -14.00
C PRO A 687 -9.90 -50.22 -13.52
N TRP A 688 -9.61 -51.18 -12.63
CA TRP A 688 -8.30 -51.33 -12.06
C TRP A 688 -7.25 -51.77 -13.07
N ARG A 689 -6.08 -51.12 -13.01
CA ARG A 689 -4.91 -51.44 -13.81
C ARG A 689 -3.70 -51.64 -12.91
N VAL A 690 -2.86 -52.57 -13.33
CA VAL A 690 -1.51 -52.80 -12.80
C VAL A 690 -0.53 -52.22 -13.82
N TRP A 691 0.37 -51.42 -13.31
CA TRP A 691 1.40 -50.77 -14.12
C TRP A 691 2.76 -51.28 -13.67
N THR A 692 3.63 -51.59 -14.60
CA THR A 692 5.03 -51.85 -14.36
C THR A 692 5.84 -50.76 -15.02
N LEU A 693 6.59 -50.02 -14.21
CA LEU A 693 7.42 -48.89 -14.60
C LEU A 693 8.89 -49.25 -14.33
N PRO A 694 9.67 -49.60 -15.38
CA PRO A 694 11.10 -49.75 -15.23
C PRO A 694 11.74 -48.40 -14.91
N LEU A 695 12.39 -48.30 -13.75
CA LEU A 695 13.03 -47.09 -13.25
C LEU A 695 14.55 -47.22 -13.39
N THR A 696 15.18 -46.14 -13.86
CA THR A 696 16.64 -45.98 -13.87
C THR A 696 17.01 -44.70 -13.13
N GLU A 697 17.89 -44.78 -12.14
CA GLU A 697 18.36 -43.61 -11.37
C GLU A 697 18.92 -42.54 -12.30
N ALA A 698 18.54 -41.29 -12.07
CA ALA A 698 18.96 -40.12 -12.81
C ALA A 698 19.45 -39.02 -11.85
N ASP A 699 20.23 -38.11 -12.37
CA ASP A 699 20.62 -36.91 -11.63
C ASP A 699 19.42 -35.95 -11.51
N MET A 700 19.44 -35.09 -10.50
CA MET A 700 18.47 -34.03 -10.30
C MET A 700 18.44 -33.13 -11.55
N PRO A 701 17.28 -32.97 -12.20
CA PRO A 701 17.20 -32.11 -13.39
C PRO A 701 17.44 -30.65 -13.01
N THR A 702 18.24 -29.96 -13.82
CA THR A 702 18.54 -28.51 -13.66
C THR A 702 17.55 -27.61 -14.39
N GLU A 703 16.55 -28.19 -15.05
CA GLU A 703 15.55 -27.48 -15.84
C GLU A 703 14.73 -26.51 -14.98
N THR A 704 14.18 -25.48 -15.64
CA THR A 704 13.30 -24.51 -15.01
C THR A 704 12.08 -25.22 -14.43
N GLY A 705 11.84 -25.03 -13.13
CA GLY A 705 10.56 -25.36 -12.53
C GLY A 705 9.49 -24.43 -13.12
N VAL A 706 8.28 -24.92 -13.25
CA VAL A 706 7.14 -24.04 -13.42
C VAL A 706 6.82 -23.51 -12.06
N ASN A 707 6.85 -22.19 -11.86
CA ASN A 707 6.13 -21.64 -10.73
C ASN A 707 4.72 -22.15 -10.84
N GLY A 708 4.20 -22.67 -9.74
CA GLY A 708 2.85 -23.14 -9.60
C GLY A 708 1.81 -22.07 -9.91
N ALA A 709 1.77 -21.67 -11.16
CA ALA A 709 0.61 -21.02 -11.75
C ALA A 709 -0.45 -22.09 -12.10
N SER A 710 -0.58 -23.09 -11.19
CA SER A 710 -1.70 -24.04 -11.26
C SER A 710 -3.05 -23.32 -11.26
N ASP A 711 -3.09 -22.07 -10.81
CA ASP A 711 -4.26 -21.23 -10.74
C ASP A 711 -4.36 -20.20 -11.88
N ARG A 712 -3.44 -20.21 -12.86
CA ARG A 712 -3.54 -19.28 -13.99
C ARG A 712 -4.80 -19.57 -14.81
N THR A 713 -5.71 -18.64 -14.77
CA THR A 713 -7.00 -18.70 -15.46
C THR A 713 -6.95 -17.91 -16.76
N TRP A 714 -7.92 -18.13 -17.64
CA TRP A 714 -8.10 -17.28 -18.82
C TRP A 714 -8.38 -15.81 -18.45
N GLN A 715 -8.92 -15.55 -17.27
CA GLN A 715 -9.13 -14.20 -16.77
C GLN A 715 -7.79 -13.49 -16.53
N ASP A 716 -6.77 -14.20 -16.05
CA ASP A 716 -5.43 -13.65 -15.86
C ASP A 716 -4.78 -13.30 -17.20
N VAL A 717 -4.92 -14.18 -18.20
CA VAL A 717 -4.46 -13.91 -19.58
C VAL A 717 -5.16 -12.68 -20.17
N LEU A 718 -6.48 -12.54 -19.95
CA LEU A 718 -7.26 -11.40 -20.43
C LEU A 718 -6.88 -10.10 -19.71
N SER A 719 -6.51 -10.16 -18.45
CA SER A 719 -6.07 -8.98 -17.69
C SER A 719 -4.67 -8.52 -18.09
N GLU A 720 -3.81 -9.46 -18.51
CA GLU A 720 -2.41 -9.19 -18.85
C GLU A 720 -2.22 -8.76 -20.32
N PHE A 721 -3.05 -9.26 -21.23
CA PHE A 721 -2.94 -8.99 -22.67
C PHE A 721 -4.22 -8.39 -23.23
N SER A 722 -4.09 -7.24 -23.87
CA SER A 722 -5.23 -6.55 -24.49
C SER A 722 -5.68 -7.16 -25.81
N THR A 723 -4.86 -8.00 -26.43
CA THR A 723 -5.15 -8.65 -27.71
C THR A 723 -4.56 -10.06 -27.79
N TRP A 724 -5.19 -10.94 -28.56
CA TRP A 724 -4.66 -12.29 -28.84
C TRP A 724 -3.32 -12.25 -29.58
N GLN A 725 -3.08 -11.23 -30.40
CA GLN A 725 -1.79 -11.06 -31.06
C GLN A 725 -0.66 -10.86 -30.04
N ALA A 726 -0.90 -10.08 -28.98
CA ALA A 726 0.07 -9.90 -27.90
C ALA A 726 0.37 -11.21 -27.15
N VAL A 727 -0.63 -12.09 -27.01
CA VAL A 727 -0.44 -13.44 -26.45
C VAL A 727 0.45 -14.29 -27.37
N LEU A 728 0.18 -14.31 -28.67
CA LEU A 728 0.97 -15.05 -29.65
C LEU A 728 2.41 -14.54 -29.77
N ASP A 729 2.61 -13.24 -29.59
CA ASP A 729 3.94 -12.64 -29.61
C ASP A 729 4.75 -13.01 -28.35
N ALA A 730 4.06 -13.14 -27.21
CA ALA A 730 4.67 -13.45 -25.92
C ALA A 730 4.97 -14.95 -25.71
N TYR A 731 4.18 -15.86 -26.33
CA TYR A 731 4.26 -17.29 -26.08
C TYR A 731 4.42 -18.09 -27.39
N ALA A 732 5.18 -19.20 -27.34
CA ALA A 732 5.40 -20.06 -28.49
C ALA A 732 4.26 -21.07 -28.72
N THR A 733 3.67 -21.57 -27.64
CA THR A 733 2.60 -22.57 -27.64
C THR A 733 1.49 -22.21 -26.65
N TRP A 734 0.32 -22.83 -26.78
CA TRP A 734 -0.77 -22.68 -25.80
C TRP A 734 -0.43 -23.28 -24.42
N GLU A 735 0.42 -24.27 -24.40
CA GLU A 735 0.97 -24.81 -23.16
C GLU A 735 1.80 -23.73 -22.44
N ASP A 736 2.62 -23.00 -23.19
CA ASP A 736 3.41 -21.89 -22.62
C ASP A 736 2.52 -20.75 -22.08
N VAL A 737 1.36 -20.51 -22.71
CA VAL A 737 0.35 -19.56 -22.17
C VAL A 737 -0.16 -20.04 -20.82
N LEU A 738 -0.53 -21.34 -20.72
CA LEU A 738 -1.03 -21.93 -19.48
C LEU A 738 0.01 -21.91 -18.37
N LEU A 739 1.26 -22.14 -18.73
CA LEU A 739 2.39 -22.26 -17.81
C LEU A 739 3.14 -20.93 -17.62
N ASN A 740 2.68 -19.84 -18.24
CA ASN A 740 3.31 -18.51 -18.24
C ASN A 740 4.79 -18.51 -18.71
N ARG A 741 5.14 -19.39 -19.63
CA ARG A 741 6.49 -19.47 -20.21
C ARG A 741 6.60 -18.50 -21.40
N ARG A 742 7.13 -17.33 -21.20
CA ARG A 742 7.34 -16.36 -22.29
C ARG A 742 8.53 -16.79 -23.19
N LYS A 743 8.45 -16.42 -24.48
CA LYS A 743 9.55 -16.60 -25.45
C LYS A 743 10.83 -15.93 -24.97
#